data_10b6928f90c50265fe0322d2e0619d33
#
_entry.id   10b6928f90c50265fe0322d2e0619d33
#
_cell.length_a   1.000
_cell.length_b   1.000
_cell.length_c   1.000
_cell.angle_alpha   90.00
_cell.angle_beta   90.00
_cell.angle_gamma   90.00
#
_symmetry.space_group_name_H-M   'P 1'
#
loop_
_entity.id
_entity.type
_entity.pdbx_description
1 polymer ?
#
loop_
_entity_poly.entity_id
_entity_poly.type
_entity_poly.pdbx_seq_one_letter_code
_entity_poly.pdbx_strand_id
1 'polypeptide(L)'
;MHKWKRKEKDRFQNNTMCPVIKQQRKLHKCKVKPFTRDFINISQSFLSLNSIHEMPHMQMKDLKENYVVSREPLKGSMNHKKSPQMIIKSGEKFEDGKKSSGRRNGRRRGRGYKVDRLQDGKLEPSTGSTPCKSLMFHKRPGFGQLGTKCIVKANHFLAEIPGSDLSHYRVEINPEVASRKLDKAIMTELVKLYRNSDLGMKLPVYDGRKNLYTAGSLPFTSKVFTVILTEEDEETGNVRKREFKVTIKFVAIAGMAQLRNLLSGKQVDTPQGALNIIDIVLRELAAQRYLSVGRFLYSPNIKKPQALSGGVESWRGFYQSIRPTQMGLSLNIDMSTIAFIEPLPVIDFVAQILGKDVYSRPMSDADRVKVKKALRGVKVEVTHRGNVRRKYRVSGLTTQPTRELIFPLDEHMNMKSVVEYFQEMYGYTIRYAHLPCLQVGNEKKVNYLPMEACKIVEGQRYTKGLNEKQITSLLKVSCQRPHEQELDILQTVQQNDYDHDPYAKEFGINISSKLASIEARVLPAPWLKYSDTGKEKEYLPQVGQWNMMNKKVINGSTVRYWACINFSRSVQESTAHGFCQELVQMCQISGMEFDRDPVIPIYSARPDQVKKALKYVYHAAANKLEGKELELLIAILPDNNGSLYGDLKRICETDLGLISQCCLTKHVFKISRQYLANLSLKINVKMGGRNTVLLDALSWRIPLVSDIPTIIFGADVTHPESGEDCSPSIAAVVVSQDWPEVTKYAGLVCAQPHRQELIQDLFKTWQDPQRGTVAGGMIRELLLAFKKATGQKPLRIIFYRDGVSEGQFYQILLYELDAIRKACASLEPSYQPPVTFIVVQKRHHTRLFANNHNDRSSTDKSGNILPGTVVDSKICHPTEFDFYLCSHAGIQGTSRPAHYHVLWDENNFTADEIQSLTNNLCYTYARCTRSVSVVPPAYYAHLAAYRARFYIEPEASENGKARCTCTTNGSSVRPLPALKEKVKNVMFYC
;
A
#
# COMPACT_ATOMS: atom_id res chain seq x y z
N MET A 1 24.48 45.36 -53.41
CA MET A 1 24.46 45.91 -52.02
C MET A 1 24.09 44.91 -50.91
N HIS A 2 23.78 43.63 -51.20
CA HIS A 2 23.43 42.63 -50.19
C HIS A 2 24.52 41.61 -49.78
N LYS A 3 25.71 41.70 -50.41
CA LYS A 3 26.86 40.81 -50.11
C LYS A 3 27.96 41.44 -49.24
N TRP A 4 27.89 42.73 -48.96
CA TRP A 4 28.91 43.45 -48.17
C TRP A 4 28.57 43.54 -46.68
N LYS A 5 27.33 43.48 -46.28
CA LYS A 5 26.91 43.52 -44.89
C LYS A 5 27.08 42.21 -44.09
N ARG A 6 27.49 41.13 -44.70
CA ARG A 6 27.75 39.83 -44.01
C ARG A 6 29.21 39.65 -43.57
N LYS A 7 30.15 40.44 -44.10
CA LYS A 7 31.59 40.32 -43.77
C LYS A 7 32.03 41.21 -42.62
N GLU A 8 31.28 42.23 -42.26
CA GLU A 8 31.61 43.09 -41.10
C GLU A 8 31.07 42.53 -39.76
N LYS A 9 30.04 41.73 -39.77
CA LYS A 9 29.51 41.15 -38.54
C LYS A 9 30.37 40.02 -37.96
N ASP A 10 31.21 39.40 -38.74
CA ASP A 10 32.13 38.34 -38.31
C ASP A 10 33.52 38.89 -37.83
N ARG A 11 33.82 40.16 -38.03
CA ARG A 11 35.10 40.77 -37.61
C ARG A 11 35.03 41.42 -36.19
N PHE A 12 33.84 41.76 -35.69
CA PHE A 12 33.69 42.40 -34.36
C PHE A 12 33.43 41.43 -33.22
N GLN A 13 33.29 40.14 -33.45
CA GLN A 13 33.04 39.15 -32.40
C GLN A 13 34.26 38.37 -31.89
N ASN A 14 35.48 38.67 -32.38
CA ASN A 14 36.64 37.83 -32.04
C ASN A 14 37.72 38.48 -31.18
N ASN A 15 37.59 39.71 -30.75
CA ASN A 15 38.72 40.38 -30.08
C ASN A 15 38.53 40.90 -28.66
N THR A 16 37.46 40.48 -27.94
CA THR A 16 37.35 40.83 -26.52
C THR A 16 36.65 39.69 -25.74
N MET A 17 37.40 38.65 -25.48
CA MET A 17 36.96 37.62 -24.51
C MET A 17 38.15 37.08 -23.72
N CYS A 18 38.00 37.12 -22.41
CA CYS A 18 38.94 36.70 -21.37
C CYS A 18 39.35 35.21 -21.58
N PRO A 19 40.59 34.77 -21.27
CA PRO A 19 41.10 33.42 -21.52
C PRO A 19 40.31 32.28 -20.89
N VAL A 20 39.58 32.53 -19.81
CA VAL A 20 38.78 31.53 -19.08
C VAL A 20 37.59 31.03 -19.91
N ILE A 21 37.05 31.87 -20.79
CA ILE A 21 35.88 31.47 -21.62
C ILE A 21 36.30 30.65 -22.83
N LYS A 22 37.57 30.74 -23.24
CA LYS A 22 38.09 29.88 -24.34
C LYS A 22 38.28 28.42 -23.91
N GLN A 23 38.54 28.14 -22.64
CA GLN A 23 38.63 26.75 -22.12
C GLN A 23 37.28 26.07 -22.01
N GLN A 24 36.21 26.79 -21.66
CA GLN A 24 34.87 26.21 -21.60
C GLN A 24 34.28 25.87 -23.00
N ARG A 25 34.66 26.59 -24.06
CA ARG A 25 34.21 26.24 -25.42
C ARG A 25 34.96 25.07 -26.08
N LYS A 26 36.17 24.71 -25.58
CA LYS A 26 36.88 23.50 -26.05
C LYS A 26 36.32 22.20 -25.45
N LEU A 27 35.66 22.27 -24.31
CA LEU A 27 34.99 21.13 -23.65
C LEU A 27 33.63 20.78 -24.28
N HIS A 28 33.05 21.66 -25.12
CA HIS A 28 31.75 21.41 -25.77
C HIS A 28 31.83 20.77 -27.17
N LYS A 29 33.01 20.37 -27.65
CA LYS A 29 33.16 19.65 -28.94
C LYS A 29 33.47 18.15 -28.80
N CYS A 30 33.42 17.57 -27.60
CA CYS A 30 33.33 16.12 -27.47
C CYS A 30 31.89 15.68 -27.74
N LYS A 31 31.71 14.88 -28.79
CA LYS A 31 30.44 14.29 -29.21
C LYS A 31 29.71 13.66 -28.03
N VAL A 32 28.66 14.32 -27.54
CA VAL A 32 27.68 13.74 -26.64
C VAL A 32 26.88 12.73 -27.48
N LYS A 33 27.20 11.46 -27.34
CA LYS A 33 26.28 10.38 -27.68
C LYS A 33 25.05 10.50 -26.78
N PRO A 34 23.84 10.27 -27.29
CA PRO A 34 22.62 10.51 -26.49
C PRO A 34 22.57 9.60 -25.27
N PHE A 35 22.55 10.20 -24.12
CA PHE A 35 22.49 9.60 -22.78
C PHE A 35 21.15 8.89 -22.47
N THR A 36 20.30 8.73 -23.47
CA THR A 36 18.95 8.15 -23.31
C THR A 36 18.92 6.62 -23.18
N ARG A 37 19.97 5.91 -23.60
CA ARG A 37 20.02 4.44 -23.46
C ARG A 37 20.52 3.97 -22.09
N ASP A 38 21.41 4.73 -21.45
CA ASP A 38 21.97 4.34 -20.16
C ASP A 38 21.02 4.65 -19.00
N PHE A 39 20.15 5.65 -19.14
CA PHE A 39 19.11 5.94 -18.14
C PHE A 39 17.97 4.92 -18.13
N ILE A 40 17.62 4.37 -19.30
CA ILE A 40 16.65 3.26 -19.39
C ILE A 40 17.26 1.99 -18.79
N ASN A 41 18.55 1.76 -18.96
CA ASN A 41 19.25 0.65 -18.32
C ASN A 41 19.46 0.84 -16.82
N ILE A 42 19.56 2.07 -16.31
CA ILE A 42 19.62 2.33 -14.86
C ILE A 42 18.26 2.15 -14.21
N SER A 43 17.16 2.57 -14.83
CA SER A 43 15.81 2.29 -14.34
C SER A 43 15.45 0.81 -14.47
N GLN A 44 15.88 0.14 -15.55
CA GLN A 44 15.73 -1.30 -15.68
C GLN A 44 16.68 -2.09 -14.75
N SER A 45 17.89 -1.60 -14.45
CA SER A 45 18.74 -2.22 -13.43
C SER A 45 18.18 -2.02 -12.02
N PHE A 46 17.53 -0.90 -11.72
CA PHE A 46 16.81 -0.73 -10.46
C PHE A 46 15.55 -1.59 -10.39
N LEU A 47 14.85 -1.75 -11.50
CA LEU A 47 13.71 -2.69 -11.63
C LEU A 47 14.17 -4.15 -11.64
N SER A 48 15.40 -4.41 -12.00
CA SER A 48 15.98 -5.74 -12.10
C SER A 48 16.95 -6.10 -10.96
N LEU A 49 17.37 -5.11 -10.14
CA LEU A 49 18.20 -5.32 -8.95
C LEU A 49 17.40 -5.94 -7.80
N ASN A 50 16.11 -5.78 -7.90
CA ASN A 50 15.21 -6.57 -7.11
C ASN A 50 14.49 -7.45 -8.11
N SER A 51 14.88 -8.70 -8.24
CA SER A 51 13.83 -9.65 -8.48
C SER A 51 12.69 -9.16 -7.61
N ILE A 52 11.52 -9.04 -8.13
CA ILE A 52 10.25 -8.66 -7.51
C ILE A 52 10.25 -8.51 -5.96
N HIS A 53 11.31 -8.87 -5.27
CA HIS A 53 11.49 -8.97 -3.82
C HIS A 53 12.43 -7.96 -3.14
N GLU A 54 13.22 -7.16 -3.86
CA GLU A 54 14.18 -6.24 -3.21
C GLU A 54 14.09 -4.77 -3.62
N MET A 55 13.10 -4.40 -4.45
CA MET A 55 12.79 -2.97 -4.63
C MET A 55 12.26 -2.34 -3.34
N PRO A 56 12.48 -1.05 -3.15
CA PRO A 56 11.67 -0.36 -2.17
C PRO A 56 10.21 -0.57 -2.59
N HIS A 57 9.57 -1.52 -1.93
CA HIS A 57 8.22 -2.03 -2.18
C HIS A 57 7.14 -0.94 -2.27
N MET A 58 7.47 0.28 -1.87
CA MET A 58 6.56 1.41 -1.91
C MET A 58 6.08 1.75 -3.32
N GLN A 59 6.89 1.62 -4.36
CA GLN A 59 6.42 1.90 -5.73
C GLN A 59 5.61 0.74 -6.32
N MET A 60 5.95 -0.50 -5.99
CA MET A 60 5.19 -1.67 -6.45
C MET A 60 3.90 -1.90 -5.63
N LYS A 61 3.92 -1.59 -4.33
CA LYS A 61 2.75 -1.62 -3.47
C LYS A 61 1.75 -0.52 -3.82
N ASP A 62 2.22 0.67 -4.16
CA ASP A 62 1.38 1.77 -4.64
C ASP A 62 0.63 1.40 -5.92
N LEU A 63 1.28 0.66 -6.81
CA LEU A 63 0.62 0.13 -8.00
C LEU A 63 -0.30 -1.06 -7.69
N LYS A 64 0.16 -1.99 -6.83
CA LYS A 64 -0.68 -3.12 -6.41
C LYS A 64 -1.90 -2.66 -5.60
N GLU A 65 -1.82 -1.57 -4.84
CA GLU A 65 -2.95 -1.06 -4.07
C GLU A 65 -3.94 -0.25 -4.89
N ASN A 66 -3.51 0.35 -5.99
CA ASN A 66 -4.46 0.79 -7.00
C ASN A 66 -5.25 -0.40 -7.60
N TYR A 67 -4.71 -1.64 -7.50
CA TYR A 67 -5.40 -2.88 -7.87
C TYR A 67 -6.18 -3.51 -6.73
N VAL A 68 -5.75 -3.32 -5.49
CA VAL A 68 -6.36 -3.88 -4.30
C VAL A 68 -7.18 -2.80 -3.62
N VAL A 69 -8.23 -2.36 -4.27
CA VAL A 69 -9.34 -1.75 -3.55
C VAL A 69 -10.00 -2.85 -2.75
N SER A 70 -9.60 -2.94 -1.50
CA SER A 70 -10.18 -3.81 -0.52
C SER A 70 -11.71 -3.78 -0.60
N ARG A 71 -12.30 -4.93 -0.62
CA ARG A 71 -13.63 -5.14 -0.06
C ARG A 71 -13.51 -4.95 1.45
N GLU A 72 -13.32 -3.74 1.93
CA GLU A 72 -13.78 -3.46 3.27
C GLU A 72 -15.29 -3.25 3.21
N PRO A 73 -16.08 -4.10 3.86
CA PRO A 73 -17.43 -3.71 4.19
C PRO A 73 -17.26 -2.58 5.22
N LEU A 74 -17.77 -1.40 4.91
CA LEU A 74 -18.13 -0.41 5.90
C LEU A 74 -19.13 -1.07 6.86
N LYS A 75 -18.65 -1.80 7.84
CA LYS A 75 -19.42 -2.15 9.02
C LYS A 75 -19.31 -1.00 10.01
N GLY A 76 -20.03 0.06 9.72
CA GLY A 76 -20.52 0.93 10.73
C GLY A 76 -21.76 0.29 11.33
N SER A 77 -21.60 -0.52 12.31
CA SER A 77 -22.65 -0.91 13.22
C SER A 77 -22.10 -0.70 14.63
N MET A 78 -22.46 0.43 15.21
CA MET A 78 -22.51 0.55 16.65
C MET A 78 -23.49 -0.51 17.16
N ASN A 79 -23.00 -1.50 17.82
CA ASN A 79 -23.75 -2.25 18.80
C ASN A 79 -22.94 -2.24 20.10
N HIS A 80 -23.39 -1.39 21.02
CA HIS A 80 -23.10 -1.53 22.43
C HIS A 80 -23.45 -2.94 22.88
N LYS A 81 -22.46 -3.73 23.25
CA LYS A 81 -22.63 -4.81 24.21
C LYS A 81 -21.52 -4.73 25.23
N LYS A 82 -22.00 -4.56 26.46
CA LYS A 82 -21.31 -4.48 27.72
C LYS A 82 -20.28 -5.60 27.90
N SER A 83 -19.10 -5.22 28.36
CA SER A 83 -18.13 -6.13 28.96
C SER A 83 -18.67 -6.73 30.25
N PRO A 84 -18.43 -7.98 30.56
CA PRO A 84 -18.66 -8.51 31.89
C PRO A 84 -17.52 -8.12 32.81
N GLN A 85 -17.85 -7.47 33.93
CA GLN A 85 -16.98 -7.32 35.07
C GLN A 85 -16.79 -8.68 35.76
N MET A 86 -15.55 -9.04 36.00
CA MET A 86 -15.18 -10.12 36.92
C MET A 86 -15.45 -9.66 38.34
N ILE A 87 -16.33 -10.36 39.04
CA ILE A 87 -16.41 -10.37 40.51
C ILE A 87 -15.87 -11.72 40.99
N ILE A 88 -14.79 -11.65 41.74
CA ILE A 88 -14.25 -12.77 42.52
C ILE A 88 -15.16 -13.00 43.72
N LYS A 89 -15.64 -14.23 43.91
CA LYS A 89 -15.89 -14.83 45.25
C LYS A 89 -15.73 -16.34 45.24
N SER A 90 -15.01 -16.74 46.25
CA SER A 90 -14.58 -18.05 46.67
C SER A 90 -15.74 -18.99 47.07
N GLY A 91 -15.52 -20.28 46.90
CA GLY A 91 -16.06 -21.26 47.89
C GLY A 91 -16.64 -22.52 47.28
N GLU A 92 -15.92 -23.63 47.46
CA GLU A 92 -16.32 -24.99 47.83
C GLU A 92 -17.18 -25.91 46.90
N LYS A 93 -16.52 -26.92 46.40
CA LYS A 93 -16.62 -28.39 46.59
C LYS A 93 -17.94 -29.14 46.28
N PHE A 94 -17.72 -30.24 45.65
CA PHE A 94 -18.30 -31.59 45.63
C PHE A 94 -19.08 -32.01 44.37
N GLU A 95 -18.47 -32.94 43.67
CA GLU A 95 -18.71 -34.38 43.40
C GLU A 95 -19.70 -34.76 42.30
N ASP A 96 -19.12 -35.57 41.43
CA ASP A 96 -19.54 -36.82 40.79
C ASP A 96 -20.87 -36.97 40.00
N GLY A 97 -20.74 -37.55 38.82
CA GLY A 97 -21.85 -38.32 38.27
C GLY A 97 -21.80 -38.55 36.75
N LYS A 98 -20.98 -39.48 36.32
CA LYS A 98 -21.11 -40.48 35.24
C LYS A 98 -22.25 -40.43 34.19
N LYS A 99 -21.77 -40.57 32.92
CA LYS A 99 -22.26 -41.47 31.82
C LYS A 99 -23.62 -41.18 31.18
N SER A 100 -23.74 -41.02 29.86
CA SER A 100 -23.70 -42.04 28.78
C SER A 100 -24.36 -41.54 27.51
N SER A 101 -23.74 -41.84 26.41
CA SER A 101 -24.25 -42.24 25.09
C SER A 101 -25.63 -41.85 24.58
N GLY A 102 -25.71 -41.41 23.35
CA GLY A 102 -26.90 -41.56 22.52
C GLY A 102 -26.93 -40.78 21.22
N ARG A 103 -26.71 -41.46 20.12
CA ARG A 103 -26.96 -41.01 18.74
C ARG A 103 -28.44 -40.74 18.50
N ARG A 104 -28.85 -39.78 17.69
CA ARG A 104 -29.56 -39.91 16.40
C ARG A 104 -30.31 -38.65 15.97
N ASN A 105 -30.10 -38.31 14.71
CA ASN A 105 -30.99 -37.78 13.67
C ASN A 105 -32.40 -37.25 14.04
N GLY A 106 -32.72 -36.10 13.45
CA GLY A 106 -34.11 -35.71 13.21
C GLY A 106 -34.31 -34.27 12.70
N ARG A 107 -34.75 -34.22 11.46
CA ARG A 107 -35.31 -33.00 10.80
C ARG A 107 -36.59 -32.51 11.50
N ARG A 108 -36.89 -31.22 11.55
CA ARG A 108 -38.08 -30.54 10.99
C ARG A 108 -38.55 -29.32 11.79
N ARG A 109 -38.78 -28.27 11.00
CA ARG A 109 -39.90 -27.32 10.99
C ARG A 109 -40.35 -26.60 12.28
N GLY A 110 -40.16 -25.32 12.31
CA GLY A 110 -41.03 -24.20 12.47
C GLY A 110 -42.17 -24.19 13.48
N ARG A 111 -42.21 -23.11 14.26
CA ARG A 111 -43.40 -22.34 14.60
C ARG A 111 -43.03 -21.24 15.58
N GLY A 112 -43.55 -20.06 15.29
CA GLY A 112 -43.44 -18.88 16.13
C GLY A 112 -44.24 -18.94 17.41
N TYR A 113 -43.87 -18.12 18.33
CA TYR A 113 -44.75 -17.68 19.41
C TYR A 113 -44.63 -16.19 19.71
N LYS A 114 -45.73 -15.69 20.14
CA LYS A 114 -46.19 -14.32 20.36
C LYS A 114 -45.51 -13.62 21.51
N VAL A 115 -45.54 -12.30 21.36
CA VAL A 115 -45.34 -11.23 22.31
C VAL A 115 -46.21 -11.36 23.53
N ASP A 116 -45.68 -11.08 24.72
CA ASP A 116 -46.43 -10.48 25.83
C ASP A 116 -45.64 -9.32 26.42
N ARG A 117 -46.38 -8.20 26.58
CA ARG A 117 -46.01 -6.95 27.23
C ARG A 117 -46.04 -7.13 28.74
N LEU A 118 -45.09 -6.54 29.47
CA LEU A 118 -45.32 -6.04 30.82
C LEU A 118 -44.40 -4.83 31.08
N GLN A 119 -45.05 -3.70 31.21
CA GLN A 119 -45.04 -2.60 32.14
C GLN A 119 -43.75 -1.93 32.65
N ASP A 120 -43.82 -0.62 32.51
CA ASP A 120 -43.00 0.45 33.02
C ASP A 120 -42.54 0.32 34.48
N GLY A 121 -41.27 0.56 34.74
CA GLY A 121 -40.73 0.91 36.04
C GLY A 121 -39.70 2.02 35.89
N LYS A 122 -40.08 3.24 36.31
CA LYS A 122 -39.18 4.39 36.46
C LYS A 122 -38.06 4.07 37.44
N LEU A 123 -36.83 4.31 37.03
CA LEU A 123 -35.69 4.46 37.95
C LEU A 123 -34.96 5.77 37.58
N GLU A 124 -34.87 6.62 38.62
CA GLU A 124 -34.17 7.89 38.60
C GLU A 124 -32.67 7.75 38.37
N PRO A 125 -31.98 8.77 37.82
CA PRO A 125 -30.56 8.68 37.53
C PRO A 125 -29.72 8.94 38.79
N SER A 126 -28.91 7.96 39.18
CA SER A 126 -27.85 8.14 40.16
C SER A 126 -26.71 8.97 39.58
N THR A 127 -26.48 10.13 40.17
CA THR A 127 -25.33 11.02 39.95
C THR A 127 -24.02 10.33 40.37
N GLY A 128 -23.01 10.40 39.48
CA GLY A 128 -21.64 10.18 39.88
C GLY A 128 -20.83 9.21 39.01
N SER A 129 -20.66 9.48 37.72
CA SER A 129 -19.50 8.99 37.00
C SER A 129 -18.68 10.20 36.51
N THR A 130 -17.51 10.37 37.10
CA THR A 130 -16.47 11.28 36.58
C THR A 130 -16.28 11.02 35.08
N PRO A 131 -16.33 12.04 34.21
CA PRO A 131 -16.08 11.82 32.78
C PRO A 131 -14.64 11.34 32.60
N CYS A 132 -14.51 10.17 32.01
CA CYS A 132 -13.24 9.66 31.51
C CYS A 132 -12.68 10.75 30.60
N LYS A 133 -11.55 11.38 30.96
CA LYS A 133 -10.85 12.35 30.11
C LYS A 133 -10.57 11.65 28.78
N SER A 134 -11.25 12.05 27.71
CA SER A 134 -10.95 11.59 26.36
C SER A 134 -9.50 11.93 26.06
N LEU A 135 -8.71 10.94 25.60
CA LEU A 135 -7.37 11.17 25.09
C LEU A 135 -7.48 12.19 23.93
N MET A 136 -6.90 13.36 24.10
CA MET A 136 -6.83 14.38 23.04
C MET A 136 -5.51 14.23 22.31
N PHE A 137 -5.52 14.32 20.97
CA PHE A 137 -4.30 14.38 20.18
C PHE A 137 -3.49 15.62 20.50
N HIS A 138 -2.18 15.53 20.29
CA HIS A 138 -1.27 16.63 20.56
C HIS A 138 -1.57 17.84 19.68
N LYS A 139 -1.69 19.01 20.30
CA LYS A 139 -1.88 20.27 19.56
C LYS A 139 -0.59 20.72 18.94
N ARG A 140 -0.68 21.38 17.79
CA ARG A 140 0.45 21.99 17.13
C ARG A 140 1.15 23.00 18.05
N PRO A 141 2.46 22.86 18.32
CA PRO A 141 3.20 23.80 19.18
C PRO A 141 3.50 25.15 18.48
N GLY A 142 3.39 25.19 17.15
CA GLY A 142 3.70 26.34 16.33
C GLY A 142 4.05 25.93 14.90
N PHE A 143 4.49 26.88 14.10
CA PHE A 143 4.98 26.63 12.74
C PHE A 143 6.51 26.71 12.74
N GLY A 144 7.14 25.85 11.93
CA GLY A 144 8.58 25.89 11.78
C GLY A 144 9.07 27.17 11.08
N GLN A 145 10.30 27.54 11.35
CA GLN A 145 10.98 28.72 10.78
C GLN A 145 12.23 28.32 9.99
N LEU A 146 12.81 27.16 10.30
CA LEU A 146 14.05 26.71 9.68
C LEU A 146 13.85 26.34 8.20
N GLY A 147 14.81 26.74 7.37
CA GLY A 147 14.87 26.40 5.95
C GLY A 147 14.63 27.59 5.01
N THR A 148 14.84 27.37 3.73
CA THR A 148 14.63 28.38 2.69
C THR A 148 13.16 28.40 2.27
N LYS A 149 12.51 29.56 2.41
CA LYS A 149 11.11 29.73 2.01
C LYS A 149 10.93 29.55 0.51
N CYS A 150 9.87 28.87 0.13
CA CYS A 150 9.46 28.67 -1.26
C CYS A 150 7.94 28.58 -1.37
N ILE A 151 7.39 28.75 -2.57
CA ILE A 151 5.98 28.58 -2.84
C ILE A 151 5.77 27.25 -3.56
N VAL A 152 4.85 26.43 -3.06
CA VAL A 152 4.41 25.19 -3.70
C VAL A 152 2.90 25.21 -3.92
N LYS A 153 2.44 24.48 -4.91
CA LYS A 153 1.02 24.21 -5.13
C LYS A 153 0.66 22.83 -4.61
N ALA A 154 -0.51 22.68 -4.02
CA ALA A 154 -1.04 21.38 -3.62
C ALA A 154 -2.34 21.07 -4.35
N ASN A 155 -2.60 19.79 -4.59
CA ASN A 155 -3.83 19.29 -5.22
C ASN A 155 -5.03 19.33 -4.25
N HIS A 156 -5.17 20.44 -3.55
CA HIS A 156 -6.27 20.78 -2.67
C HIS A 156 -7.00 22.01 -3.23
N PHE A 157 -8.30 21.94 -3.28
CA PHE A 157 -9.18 23.00 -3.79
C PHE A 157 -10.07 23.47 -2.64
N LEU A 158 -10.10 24.77 -2.37
CA LEU A 158 -10.91 25.31 -1.29
C LEU A 158 -12.38 24.97 -1.53
N ALA A 159 -13.04 24.49 -0.48
CA ALA A 159 -14.46 24.16 -0.48
C ALA A 159 -15.19 25.05 0.53
N GLU A 160 -16.21 25.75 0.08
CA GLU A 160 -17.11 26.53 0.92
C GLU A 160 -18.21 25.63 1.51
N ILE A 161 -18.55 25.88 2.75
CA ILE A 161 -19.52 25.06 3.50
C ILE A 161 -20.92 25.66 3.37
N PRO A 162 -21.97 24.82 3.27
CA PRO A 162 -23.35 25.29 3.27
C PRO A 162 -23.68 26.11 4.53
N GLY A 163 -24.43 27.19 4.34
CA GLY A 163 -24.94 28.00 5.45
C GLY A 163 -26.06 27.32 6.26
N SER A 164 -26.81 26.39 5.63
CA SER A 164 -27.94 25.67 6.22
C SER A 164 -27.53 24.35 6.86
N ASP A 165 -28.33 23.90 7.84
CA ASP A 165 -28.17 22.59 8.44
C ASP A 165 -28.61 21.48 7.47
N LEU A 166 -27.91 20.35 7.54
CA LEU A 166 -28.20 19.17 6.76
C LEU A 166 -29.00 18.18 7.58
N SER A 167 -30.01 17.58 6.96
CA SER A 167 -30.89 16.60 7.62
C SER A 167 -30.53 15.18 7.18
N HIS A 168 -30.47 14.27 8.15
CA HIS A 168 -30.21 12.84 7.98
C HIS A 168 -31.48 12.03 8.17
N TYR A 169 -31.78 11.19 7.16
CA TYR A 169 -32.92 10.28 7.16
C TYR A 169 -32.45 8.84 6.98
N ARG A 170 -33.15 7.90 7.60
CA ARG A 170 -33.00 6.48 7.37
C ARG A 170 -33.95 5.99 6.30
N VAL A 171 -33.45 5.17 5.39
CA VAL A 171 -34.21 4.56 4.30
C VAL A 171 -34.33 3.07 4.54
N GLU A 172 -35.56 2.53 4.42
CA GLU A 172 -35.87 1.12 4.47
C GLU A 172 -36.66 0.73 3.21
N ILE A 173 -36.17 -0.23 2.44
CA ILE A 173 -36.76 -0.69 1.18
C ILE A 173 -37.32 -2.09 1.39
N ASN A 174 -38.61 -2.29 1.05
CA ASN A 174 -39.31 -3.57 1.14
C ASN A 174 -39.91 -3.94 -0.23
N PRO A 175 -39.61 -5.14 -0.80
CA PRO A 175 -38.75 -6.19 -0.27
C PRO A 175 -37.25 -5.78 -0.23
N GLU A 176 -36.50 -6.35 0.76
CA GLU A 176 -35.09 -6.02 0.93
C GLU A 176 -34.26 -6.41 -0.29
N VAL A 177 -33.41 -5.52 -0.73
CA VAL A 177 -32.61 -5.68 -1.95
C VAL A 177 -31.13 -5.89 -1.58
N ALA A 178 -30.53 -6.94 -2.15
CA ALA A 178 -29.11 -7.22 -1.94
C ALA A 178 -28.16 -6.36 -2.81
N SER A 179 -28.68 -5.72 -3.84
CA SER A 179 -27.91 -5.01 -4.87
C SER A 179 -27.94 -3.50 -4.67
N ARG A 180 -26.82 -2.88 -4.30
CA ARG A 180 -26.69 -1.42 -4.22
C ARG A 180 -27.05 -0.68 -5.51
N LYS A 181 -26.87 -1.33 -6.67
CA LYS A 181 -27.24 -0.71 -7.95
C LYS A 181 -28.76 -0.59 -8.06
N LEU A 182 -29.48 -1.61 -7.59
CA LEU A 182 -30.95 -1.61 -7.57
C LEU A 182 -31.46 -0.64 -6.50
N ASP A 183 -30.85 -0.60 -5.30
CA ASP A 183 -31.18 0.40 -4.26
C ASP A 183 -31.09 1.83 -4.81
N LYS A 184 -29.98 2.15 -5.51
CA LYS A 184 -29.84 3.47 -6.14
C LYS A 184 -30.88 3.72 -7.23
N ALA A 185 -31.22 2.72 -8.05
CA ALA A 185 -32.23 2.86 -9.09
C ALA A 185 -33.60 3.15 -8.50
N ILE A 186 -33.98 2.45 -7.42
CA ILE A 186 -35.24 2.68 -6.69
C ILE A 186 -35.28 4.12 -6.15
N MET A 187 -34.19 4.57 -5.51
CA MET A 187 -34.13 5.93 -4.95
C MET A 187 -34.12 7.02 -6.04
N THR A 188 -33.45 6.75 -7.16
CA THR A 188 -33.49 7.68 -8.33
C THR A 188 -34.91 7.83 -8.87
N GLU A 189 -35.61 6.73 -9.02
CA GLU A 189 -37.03 6.79 -9.49
C GLU A 189 -37.94 7.42 -8.44
N LEU A 190 -37.73 7.17 -7.14
CA LEU A 190 -38.47 7.86 -6.07
C LEU A 190 -38.31 9.38 -6.16
N VAL A 191 -37.06 9.85 -6.29
CA VAL A 191 -36.80 11.29 -6.41
C VAL A 191 -37.47 11.86 -7.65
N LYS A 192 -37.41 11.15 -8.77
CA LYS A 192 -38.08 11.57 -10.01
C LYS A 192 -39.59 11.69 -9.85
N LEU A 193 -40.24 10.76 -9.16
CA LEU A 193 -41.68 10.74 -8.95
C LEU A 193 -42.16 11.77 -7.93
N TYR A 194 -41.45 11.93 -6.83
CA TYR A 194 -41.93 12.63 -5.63
C TYR A 194 -41.20 13.95 -5.31
N ARG A 195 -40.19 14.36 -6.11
CA ARG A 195 -39.42 15.59 -5.84
C ARG A 195 -40.30 16.82 -5.74
N ASN A 196 -41.24 16.99 -6.71
CA ASN A 196 -42.05 18.18 -6.84
C ASN A 196 -43.27 18.20 -5.90
N SER A 197 -43.58 17.08 -5.25
CA SER A 197 -44.71 16.94 -4.33
C SER A 197 -44.21 16.77 -2.89
N ASP A 198 -43.96 15.53 -2.53
CA ASP A 198 -43.73 15.10 -1.17
C ASP A 198 -42.33 15.41 -0.62
N LEU A 199 -41.32 15.56 -1.49
CA LEU A 199 -39.99 15.92 -1.08
C LEU A 199 -39.75 17.43 -0.99
N GLY A 200 -40.76 18.25 -1.22
CA GLY A 200 -40.66 19.70 -1.07
C GLY A 200 -39.62 20.34 -1.99
N MET A 201 -39.56 19.94 -3.25
CA MET A 201 -38.62 20.37 -4.29
C MET A 201 -37.14 20.01 -4.01
N LYS A 202 -36.84 19.40 -2.88
CA LYS A 202 -35.46 19.07 -2.49
C LYS A 202 -34.87 17.94 -3.34
N LEU A 203 -33.53 18.00 -3.52
CA LEU A 203 -32.74 16.98 -4.20
C LEU A 203 -31.93 16.19 -3.18
N PRO A 204 -32.46 15.08 -2.65
CA PRO A 204 -31.74 14.28 -1.65
C PRO A 204 -30.61 13.50 -2.26
N VAL A 205 -29.61 13.16 -1.42
CA VAL A 205 -28.47 12.30 -1.77
C VAL A 205 -28.49 11.02 -0.94
N TYR A 206 -28.32 9.87 -1.58
CA TYR A 206 -28.44 8.55 -0.98
C TYR A 206 -27.09 7.81 -0.96
N ASP A 207 -26.70 7.25 0.20
CA ASP A 207 -25.43 6.53 0.36
C ASP A 207 -25.37 5.17 -0.34
N GLY A 208 -26.47 4.75 -0.96
CA GLY A 208 -26.59 3.43 -1.61
C GLY A 208 -26.79 2.28 -0.63
N ARG A 209 -27.21 2.56 0.63
CA ARG A 209 -27.50 1.57 1.67
C ARG A 209 -28.74 1.88 2.47
N LYS A 210 -28.64 2.79 3.46
CA LYS A 210 -29.70 3.08 4.41
C LYS A 210 -29.83 4.56 4.79
N ASN A 211 -28.95 5.45 4.30
CA ASN A 211 -28.93 6.84 4.70
C ASN A 211 -29.24 7.76 3.53
N LEU A 212 -30.11 8.70 3.76
CA LEU A 212 -30.51 9.78 2.86
C LEU A 212 -30.21 11.11 3.53
N TYR A 213 -29.70 12.05 2.78
CA TYR A 213 -29.36 13.39 3.27
C TYR A 213 -30.02 14.47 2.41
N THR A 214 -30.43 15.56 3.05
CA THR A 214 -31.06 16.70 2.39
C THR A 214 -30.51 18.03 2.92
N ALA A 215 -30.55 19.07 2.10
CA ALA A 215 -30.28 20.43 2.51
C ALA A 215 -31.54 21.00 3.22
N GLY A 216 -31.55 20.94 4.56
CA GLY A 216 -32.71 21.24 5.40
C GLY A 216 -33.71 20.08 5.48
N SER A 217 -34.75 20.24 6.29
CA SER A 217 -35.71 19.18 6.59
C SER A 217 -36.73 18.96 5.44
N LEU A 218 -37.14 17.69 5.28
CA LEU A 218 -38.26 17.31 4.45
C LEU A 218 -39.58 17.69 5.14
N PRO A 219 -40.71 17.86 4.43
CA PRO A 219 -42.01 18.25 5.01
C PRO A 219 -42.70 17.14 5.83
N PHE A 220 -41.94 16.11 6.19
CA PHE A 220 -42.41 14.98 7.03
C PHE A 220 -41.29 14.44 7.90
N THR A 221 -41.65 13.81 9.01
CA THR A 221 -40.71 13.07 9.88
C THR A 221 -40.62 11.59 9.50
N SER A 222 -41.72 11.01 8.98
CA SER A 222 -41.74 9.62 8.47
C SER A 222 -42.80 9.49 7.39
N LYS A 223 -42.40 8.90 6.25
CA LYS A 223 -43.35 8.65 5.12
C LYS A 223 -42.97 7.39 4.37
N VAL A 224 -44.00 6.71 3.83
CA VAL A 224 -43.84 5.52 2.99
C VAL A 224 -44.20 5.92 1.54
N PHE A 225 -43.32 5.55 0.62
CA PHE A 225 -43.46 5.80 -0.81
C PHE A 225 -43.58 4.47 -1.56
N THR A 226 -44.39 4.45 -2.62
CA THR A 226 -44.48 3.32 -3.53
C THR A 226 -43.71 3.62 -4.81
N VAL A 227 -42.72 2.79 -5.13
CA VAL A 227 -41.91 2.94 -6.35
C VAL A 227 -42.06 1.72 -7.22
N ILE A 228 -42.43 1.93 -8.48
CA ILE A 228 -42.55 0.86 -9.47
C ILE A 228 -41.37 0.97 -10.44
N LEU A 229 -40.48 0.01 -10.41
CA LEU A 229 -39.43 -0.12 -11.42
C LEU A 229 -39.93 -0.99 -12.57
N THR A 230 -39.77 -0.48 -13.76
CA THR A 230 -40.04 -1.18 -14.98
C THR A 230 -38.76 -1.76 -15.51
N GLU A 231 -38.59 -3.08 -15.41
CA GLU A 231 -37.48 -3.81 -15.99
C GLU A 231 -37.97 -4.51 -17.27
N GLU A 232 -37.40 -4.14 -18.41
CA GLU A 232 -37.56 -4.96 -19.62
C GLU A 232 -36.80 -6.26 -19.45
N ASP A 233 -37.48 -7.37 -19.49
CA ASP A 233 -36.85 -8.68 -19.49
C ASP A 233 -36.12 -8.86 -20.83
N GLU A 234 -34.80 -8.78 -20.79
CA GLU A 234 -33.93 -8.91 -21.98
C GLU A 234 -34.16 -10.26 -22.72
N GLU A 235 -34.92 -11.22 -22.15
CA GLU A 235 -35.21 -12.54 -22.76
C GLU A 235 -36.54 -12.59 -23.53
N THR A 236 -37.56 -11.94 -23.01
CA THR A 236 -38.94 -12.12 -23.52
C THR A 236 -39.54 -10.84 -24.09
N GLY A 237 -38.83 -9.69 -23.97
CA GLY A 237 -39.39 -8.38 -24.31
C GLY A 237 -40.57 -7.96 -23.39
N ASN A 238 -40.90 -8.79 -22.40
CA ASN A 238 -41.93 -8.52 -21.44
C ASN A 238 -41.47 -7.51 -20.41
N VAL A 239 -42.24 -6.49 -20.23
CA VAL A 239 -42.04 -5.43 -19.24
C VAL A 239 -42.45 -5.97 -17.87
N ARG A 240 -41.49 -6.31 -17.02
CA ARG A 240 -41.74 -6.68 -15.62
C ARG A 240 -41.83 -5.44 -14.77
N LYS A 241 -42.96 -5.20 -14.16
CA LYS A 241 -43.13 -4.16 -13.14
C LYS A 241 -42.82 -4.77 -11.75
N ARG A 242 -41.91 -4.17 -11.02
CA ARG A 242 -41.60 -4.51 -9.65
C ARG A 242 -41.93 -3.36 -8.73
N GLU A 243 -42.78 -3.64 -7.75
CA GLU A 243 -43.20 -2.65 -6.76
C GLU A 243 -42.30 -2.74 -5.52
N PHE A 244 -41.89 -1.56 -5.03
CA PHE A 244 -41.12 -1.41 -3.81
C PHE A 244 -41.76 -0.36 -2.91
N LYS A 245 -41.86 -0.68 -1.61
CA LYS A 245 -42.27 0.29 -0.59
C LYS A 245 -41.02 0.84 0.09
N VAL A 246 -40.81 2.15 -0.03
CA VAL A 246 -39.64 2.84 0.52
C VAL A 246 -40.11 3.69 1.69
N THR A 247 -39.61 3.40 2.89
CA THR A 247 -39.89 4.16 4.09
C THR A 247 -38.75 5.12 4.37
N ILE A 248 -38.99 6.39 4.47
CA ILE A 248 -38.01 7.43 4.81
C ILE A 248 -38.36 7.98 6.20
N LYS A 249 -37.41 7.91 7.16
CA LYS A 249 -37.60 8.37 8.57
C LYS A 249 -36.52 9.34 8.94
N PHE A 250 -36.87 10.47 9.55
CA PHE A 250 -35.93 11.43 10.12
C PHE A 250 -35.11 10.80 11.25
N VAL A 251 -33.82 11.08 11.27
CA VAL A 251 -32.89 10.58 12.31
C VAL A 251 -32.31 11.72 13.12
N ALA A 252 -31.68 12.69 12.46
CA ALA A 252 -30.98 13.77 13.14
C ALA A 252 -30.64 14.92 12.18
N ILE A 253 -30.26 16.05 12.74
CA ILE A 253 -29.59 17.13 12.03
C ILE A 253 -28.09 16.84 12.05
N ALA A 254 -27.43 16.95 10.93
CA ALA A 254 -25.99 16.74 10.84
C ALA A 254 -25.21 17.92 11.46
N GLY A 255 -24.17 17.61 12.22
CA GLY A 255 -23.42 18.59 13.00
C GLY A 255 -22.57 19.57 12.18
N MET A 256 -23.17 20.36 11.30
CA MET A 256 -22.44 21.39 10.53
C MET A 256 -21.86 22.47 11.43
N ALA A 257 -22.52 22.79 12.56
CA ALA A 257 -21.98 23.69 13.57
C ALA A 257 -20.65 23.16 14.16
N GLN A 258 -20.58 21.86 14.42
CA GLN A 258 -19.35 21.22 14.91
C GLN A 258 -18.22 21.34 13.90
N LEU A 259 -18.50 21.16 12.61
CA LEU A 259 -17.53 21.32 11.55
C LEU A 259 -17.01 22.77 11.46
N ARG A 260 -17.87 23.77 11.57
CA ARG A 260 -17.46 25.18 11.64
C ARG A 260 -16.64 25.49 12.88
N ASN A 261 -16.97 24.89 14.03
CA ASN A 261 -16.19 25.02 15.26
C ASN A 261 -14.81 24.39 15.14
N LEU A 262 -14.68 23.22 14.50
CA LEU A 262 -13.38 22.63 14.18
C LEU A 262 -12.52 23.56 13.30
N LEU A 263 -13.10 24.05 12.19
CA LEU A 263 -12.38 24.93 11.25
C LEU A 263 -11.97 26.27 11.89
N SER A 264 -12.73 26.76 12.87
CA SER A 264 -12.38 27.96 13.67
C SER A 264 -11.48 27.68 14.87
N GLY A 265 -11.01 26.43 15.04
CA GLY A 265 -10.15 26.03 16.15
C GLY A 265 -10.82 25.93 17.53
N LYS A 266 -12.17 26.11 17.59
CA LYS A 266 -12.94 26.05 18.84
C LYS A 266 -13.24 24.63 19.31
N GLN A 267 -13.15 23.65 18.42
CA GLN A 267 -13.36 22.22 18.70
C GLN A 267 -12.15 21.43 18.20
N VAL A 268 -11.82 20.35 18.90
CA VAL A 268 -10.70 19.45 18.54
C VAL A 268 -11.19 18.22 17.80
N ASP A 269 -12.35 17.67 18.19
CA ASP A 269 -12.88 16.44 17.59
C ASP A 269 -13.38 16.67 16.16
N THR A 270 -12.89 15.85 15.24
CA THR A 270 -13.28 15.92 13.83
C THR A 270 -14.67 15.30 13.63
N PRO A 271 -15.69 16.06 13.17
CA PRO A 271 -17.04 15.56 12.94
C PRO A 271 -17.12 14.73 11.66
N GLN A 272 -16.70 13.47 11.73
CA GLN A 272 -16.66 12.53 10.58
C GLN A 272 -18.00 12.38 9.88
N GLY A 273 -19.11 12.48 10.64
CA GLY A 273 -20.48 12.44 10.07
C GLY A 273 -20.71 13.52 9.03
N ALA A 274 -20.39 14.77 9.37
CA ALA A 274 -20.56 15.92 8.47
C ALA A 274 -19.64 15.83 7.24
N LEU A 275 -18.38 15.45 7.42
CA LEU A 275 -17.43 15.25 6.32
C LEU A 275 -17.90 14.15 5.36
N ASN A 276 -18.41 13.03 5.88
CA ASN A 276 -18.93 11.94 5.05
C ASN A 276 -20.14 12.38 4.21
N ILE A 277 -21.02 13.22 4.76
CA ILE A 277 -22.17 13.75 3.98
C ILE A 277 -21.68 14.56 2.78
N ILE A 278 -20.76 15.49 3.01
CA ILE A 278 -20.19 16.32 1.94
C ILE A 278 -19.49 15.46 0.88
N ASP A 279 -18.71 14.44 1.30
CA ASP A 279 -18.09 13.48 0.37
C ASP A 279 -19.15 12.73 -0.48
N ILE A 280 -20.28 12.33 0.11
CA ILE A 280 -21.38 11.65 -0.60
C ILE A 280 -22.02 12.58 -1.61
N VAL A 281 -22.30 13.84 -1.23
CA VAL A 281 -22.90 14.86 -2.10
C VAL A 281 -22.03 15.08 -3.33
N LEU A 282 -20.75 15.42 -3.15
CA LEU A 282 -19.81 15.69 -4.24
C LEU A 282 -19.53 14.46 -5.13
N ARG A 283 -19.82 13.27 -4.61
CA ARG A 283 -19.62 12.02 -5.35
C ARG A 283 -20.85 11.58 -6.14
N GLU A 284 -22.04 12.11 -5.86
CA GLU A 284 -23.28 11.57 -6.46
C GLU A 284 -23.30 11.74 -7.98
N LEU A 285 -23.10 12.95 -8.50
CA LEU A 285 -23.02 13.18 -9.94
C LEU A 285 -21.85 12.45 -10.59
N ALA A 286 -20.69 12.49 -9.97
CA ALA A 286 -19.50 11.79 -10.46
C ALA A 286 -19.70 10.27 -10.53
N ALA A 287 -20.41 9.65 -9.56
CA ALA A 287 -20.72 8.23 -9.58
C ALA A 287 -21.72 7.81 -10.66
N GLN A 288 -22.49 8.75 -11.21
CA GLN A 288 -23.36 8.52 -12.37
C GLN A 288 -22.59 8.57 -13.69
N ARG A 289 -21.59 9.45 -13.79
CA ARG A 289 -20.76 9.66 -15.00
C ARG A 289 -19.61 8.65 -15.13
N TYR A 290 -19.04 8.20 -14.03
CA TYR A 290 -17.82 7.40 -13.96
C TYR A 290 -18.04 6.04 -13.30
N LEU A 291 -17.24 5.06 -13.68
CA LEU A 291 -17.25 3.74 -13.05
C LEU A 291 -16.57 3.79 -11.68
N SER A 292 -17.32 3.53 -10.63
CA SER A 292 -16.81 3.49 -9.26
C SER A 292 -16.08 2.17 -8.96
N VAL A 293 -14.80 2.26 -8.57
CA VAL A 293 -13.99 1.13 -8.08
C VAL A 293 -13.45 1.51 -6.70
N GLY A 294 -14.11 1.07 -5.65
CA GLY A 294 -13.84 1.53 -4.28
C GLY A 294 -14.07 3.04 -4.12
N ARG A 295 -13.03 3.75 -3.70
CA ARG A 295 -13.08 5.22 -3.55
C ARG A 295 -12.73 5.97 -4.83
N PHE A 296 -12.27 5.28 -5.87
CA PHE A 296 -11.84 5.87 -7.14
C PHE A 296 -12.95 5.83 -8.19
N LEU A 297 -12.87 6.74 -9.14
CA LEU A 297 -13.77 6.92 -10.25
C LEU A 297 -12.98 6.81 -11.56
N TYR A 298 -13.34 5.90 -12.47
CA TYR A 298 -12.63 5.62 -13.72
C TYR A 298 -13.53 5.77 -14.93
N SER A 299 -12.94 6.22 -16.04
CA SER A 299 -13.62 6.24 -17.34
C SER A 299 -12.63 6.18 -18.49
N PRO A 300 -12.97 5.52 -19.60
CA PRO A 300 -12.18 5.58 -20.84
C PRO A 300 -12.17 6.99 -21.45
N ASN A 301 -13.13 7.83 -21.07
CA ASN A 301 -13.29 9.18 -21.61
C ASN A 301 -12.40 10.24 -20.93
N ILE A 302 -11.86 9.98 -19.73
CA ILE A 302 -10.93 10.90 -19.06
C ILE A 302 -9.64 11.03 -19.89
N LYS A 303 -9.12 9.91 -20.37
CA LYS A 303 -7.99 9.84 -21.29
C LYS A 303 -8.07 8.52 -22.06
N LYS A 304 -7.75 8.54 -23.36
CA LYS A 304 -7.80 7.35 -24.21
C LYS A 304 -7.11 6.16 -23.54
N PRO A 305 -7.78 5.01 -23.43
CA PRO A 305 -7.19 3.79 -22.89
C PRO A 305 -5.90 3.40 -23.63
N GLN A 306 -4.94 2.85 -22.93
CA GLN A 306 -3.69 2.36 -23.50
C GLN A 306 -3.56 0.85 -23.28
N ALA A 307 -3.32 0.09 -24.34
CA ALA A 307 -3.11 -1.35 -24.26
C ALA A 307 -1.85 -1.68 -23.43
N LEU A 308 -1.99 -2.62 -22.51
CA LEU A 308 -0.92 -3.13 -21.65
C LEU A 308 -0.39 -4.50 -22.11
N SER A 309 -0.88 -5.02 -23.23
CA SER A 309 -0.70 -6.36 -23.78
C SER A 309 -1.56 -7.45 -23.16
N GLY A 310 -1.83 -8.52 -23.92
CA GLY A 310 -2.56 -9.70 -23.46
C GLY A 310 -4.02 -9.42 -23.12
N GLY A 311 -4.71 -8.56 -23.88
CA GLY A 311 -6.12 -8.22 -23.68
C GLY A 311 -6.39 -7.37 -22.45
N VAL A 312 -5.38 -6.61 -22.00
CA VAL A 312 -5.50 -5.72 -20.84
C VAL A 312 -5.16 -4.31 -21.27
N GLU A 313 -5.95 -3.36 -20.84
CA GLU A 313 -5.78 -1.92 -21.09
C GLU A 313 -5.76 -1.11 -19.80
N SER A 314 -5.20 0.10 -19.84
CA SER A 314 -5.18 1.00 -18.69
C SER A 314 -6.28 2.06 -18.82
N TRP A 315 -7.05 2.25 -17.75
CA TRP A 315 -7.99 3.37 -17.64
C TRP A 315 -7.49 4.40 -16.65
N ARG A 316 -7.69 5.67 -16.98
CA ARG A 316 -7.50 6.79 -16.08
C ARG A 316 -8.71 6.95 -15.18
N GLY A 317 -8.43 7.40 -13.98
CA GLY A 317 -9.42 7.75 -13.00
C GLY A 317 -8.85 8.70 -11.97
N PHE A 318 -9.66 9.07 -11.00
CA PHE A 318 -9.27 9.97 -9.93
C PHE A 318 -9.87 9.54 -8.59
N TYR A 319 -9.22 9.95 -7.54
CA TYR A 319 -9.68 9.95 -6.16
C TYR A 319 -10.16 11.34 -5.80
N GLN A 320 -11.22 11.45 -5.02
CA GLN A 320 -11.63 12.71 -4.40
C GLN A 320 -12.07 12.48 -2.96
N SER A 321 -11.80 13.44 -2.10
CA SER A 321 -12.20 13.43 -0.68
C SER A 321 -12.15 14.83 -0.10
N ILE A 322 -13.11 15.16 0.75
CA ILE A 322 -13.11 16.39 1.54
C ILE A 322 -12.21 16.21 2.77
N ARG A 323 -11.45 17.27 3.06
CA ARG A 323 -10.51 17.32 4.18
C ARG A 323 -10.69 18.63 4.97
N PRO A 324 -10.80 18.56 6.30
CA PRO A 324 -10.67 19.74 7.13
C PRO A 324 -9.19 20.15 7.15
N THR A 325 -8.92 21.42 6.86
CA THR A 325 -7.55 21.97 6.80
C THR A 325 -7.51 23.35 7.42
N GLN A 326 -6.33 23.88 7.69
CA GLN A 326 -6.17 25.23 8.24
C GLN A 326 -6.71 26.34 7.33
N MET A 327 -6.77 26.12 6.01
CA MET A 327 -7.37 27.07 5.08
C MET A 327 -8.90 26.96 4.99
N GLY A 328 -9.51 26.08 5.76
CA GLY A 328 -10.93 25.72 5.67
C GLY A 328 -11.12 24.28 5.19
N LEU A 329 -12.32 23.95 4.68
CA LEU A 329 -12.51 22.70 3.98
C LEU A 329 -11.78 22.70 2.64
N SER A 330 -11.22 21.57 2.26
CA SER A 330 -10.59 21.42 0.95
C SER A 330 -11.00 20.11 0.28
N LEU A 331 -11.26 20.17 -1.02
CA LEU A 331 -11.41 18.97 -1.85
C LEU A 331 -10.02 18.54 -2.33
N ASN A 332 -9.59 17.36 -1.91
CA ASN A 332 -8.35 16.73 -2.39
C ASN A 332 -8.65 15.83 -3.57
N ILE A 333 -8.04 16.06 -4.72
CA ILE A 333 -8.16 15.27 -5.95
C ILE A 333 -6.80 14.75 -6.38
N ASP A 334 -6.70 13.43 -6.64
CA ASP A 334 -5.46 12.79 -7.11
C ASP A 334 -5.74 11.80 -8.24
N MET A 335 -4.82 11.72 -9.20
CA MET A 335 -4.98 10.86 -10.37
C MET A 335 -4.60 9.40 -10.06
N SER A 336 -5.31 8.49 -10.69
CA SER A 336 -5.08 7.05 -10.58
C SER A 336 -5.15 6.37 -11.94
N THR A 337 -4.44 5.26 -12.09
CA THR A 337 -4.47 4.43 -13.30
C THR A 337 -4.52 2.97 -12.90
N ILE A 338 -5.50 2.22 -13.40
CA ILE A 338 -5.59 0.78 -13.16
C ILE A 338 -5.84 0.01 -14.45
N ALA A 339 -5.68 -1.31 -14.38
CA ALA A 339 -5.88 -2.19 -15.52
C ALA A 339 -7.33 -2.68 -15.59
N PHE A 340 -7.87 -2.65 -16.80
CA PHE A 340 -9.16 -3.21 -17.19
C PHE A 340 -8.96 -4.29 -18.23
N ILE A 341 -9.97 -5.15 -18.39
CA ILE A 341 -10.01 -6.11 -19.48
C ILE A 341 -10.49 -5.37 -20.73
N GLU A 342 -9.74 -5.49 -21.81
CA GLU A 342 -10.08 -4.86 -23.09
C GLU A 342 -11.39 -5.45 -23.64
N PRO A 343 -12.38 -4.64 -24.06
CA PRO A 343 -13.69 -5.11 -24.51
C PRO A 343 -13.65 -5.66 -25.94
N LEU A 344 -12.85 -6.71 -26.13
CA LEU A 344 -12.65 -7.40 -27.41
C LEU A 344 -13.65 -8.52 -27.64
N PRO A 345 -13.88 -8.95 -28.90
CA PRO A 345 -14.38 -10.30 -29.20
C PRO A 345 -13.55 -11.33 -28.46
N VAL A 346 -14.19 -12.41 -27.96
CA VAL A 346 -13.48 -13.37 -27.10
C VAL A 346 -12.34 -14.07 -27.84
N ILE A 347 -12.48 -14.32 -29.14
CA ILE A 347 -11.40 -14.93 -29.96
C ILE A 347 -10.19 -14.00 -30.01
N ASP A 348 -10.38 -12.70 -30.27
CA ASP A 348 -9.29 -11.73 -30.33
C ASP A 348 -8.55 -11.61 -29.00
N PHE A 349 -9.32 -11.64 -27.88
CA PHE A 349 -8.75 -11.66 -26.54
C PHE A 349 -7.90 -12.90 -26.29
N VAL A 350 -8.37 -14.07 -26.77
CA VAL A 350 -7.62 -15.33 -26.68
C VAL A 350 -6.34 -15.29 -27.51
N ALA A 351 -6.42 -14.77 -28.74
CA ALA A 351 -5.25 -14.57 -29.61
C ALA A 351 -4.19 -13.68 -28.95
N GLN A 352 -4.61 -12.58 -28.32
CA GLN A 352 -3.69 -11.68 -27.60
C GLN A 352 -3.03 -12.34 -26.37
N ILE A 353 -3.78 -13.15 -25.60
CA ILE A 353 -3.26 -13.89 -24.43
C ILE A 353 -2.21 -14.91 -24.84
N LEU A 354 -2.48 -15.64 -25.92
CA LEU A 354 -1.60 -16.71 -26.39
C LEU A 354 -0.40 -16.17 -27.17
N GLY A 355 -0.58 -15.03 -27.87
CA GLY A 355 0.38 -14.50 -28.84
C GLY A 355 0.54 -15.42 -30.05
N LYS A 356 -0.53 -16.16 -30.42
CA LYS A 356 -0.57 -17.14 -31.50
C LYS A 356 -1.81 -16.92 -32.34
N ASP A 357 -1.75 -17.38 -33.60
CA ASP A 357 -2.93 -17.49 -34.45
C ASP A 357 -3.84 -18.63 -33.93
N VAL A 358 -5.02 -18.26 -33.46
CA VAL A 358 -6.06 -19.19 -32.99
C VAL A 358 -7.19 -19.36 -34.00
N TYR A 359 -7.19 -18.58 -35.06
CA TYR A 359 -8.20 -18.67 -36.12
C TYR A 359 -8.01 -19.89 -37.01
N SER A 360 -6.74 -20.24 -37.29
CA SER A 360 -6.39 -21.32 -38.19
C SER A 360 -5.95 -22.59 -37.48
N ARG A 361 -5.59 -22.53 -36.19
CA ARG A 361 -4.99 -23.66 -35.47
C ARG A 361 -5.74 -23.98 -34.16
N PRO A 362 -5.94 -25.27 -33.86
CA PRO A 362 -6.53 -25.69 -32.60
C PRO A 362 -5.61 -25.35 -31.40
N MET A 363 -6.22 -25.13 -30.23
CA MET A 363 -5.50 -24.86 -28.99
C MET A 363 -4.92 -26.14 -28.40
N SER A 364 -3.66 -26.07 -27.92
CA SER A 364 -3.09 -27.13 -27.08
C SER A 364 -3.74 -27.15 -25.70
N ASP A 365 -3.60 -28.24 -24.96
CA ASP A 365 -4.10 -28.33 -23.58
C ASP A 365 -3.48 -27.28 -22.65
N ALA A 366 -2.20 -27.00 -22.82
CA ALA A 366 -1.52 -25.93 -22.06
C ALA A 366 -2.12 -24.56 -22.39
N ASP A 367 -2.40 -24.26 -23.66
CA ASP A 367 -3.04 -23.03 -24.10
C ASP A 367 -4.48 -22.95 -23.54
N ARG A 368 -5.23 -24.04 -23.57
CA ARG A 368 -6.58 -24.14 -23.03
C ARG A 368 -6.61 -23.85 -21.52
N VAL A 369 -5.67 -24.40 -20.74
CA VAL A 369 -5.54 -24.12 -19.30
C VAL A 369 -5.24 -22.64 -19.06
N LYS A 370 -4.33 -22.06 -19.85
CA LYS A 370 -3.98 -20.64 -19.77
C LYS A 370 -5.19 -19.74 -20.06
N VAL A 371 -5.94 -20.04 -21.12
CA VAL A 371 -7.15 -19.31 -21.53
C VAL A 371 -8.26 -19.48 -20.49
N LYS A 372 -8.51 -20.71 -19.99
CA LYS A 372 -9.46 -20.99 -18.91
C LYS A 372 -9.17 -20.14 -17.67
N LYS A 373 -7.88 -20.06 -17.26
CA LYS A 373 -7.47 -19.24 -16.13
C LYS A 373 -7.70 -17.75 -16.42
N ALA A 374 -7.50 -17.29 -17.65
CA ALA A 374 -7.70 -15.90 -18.05
C ALA A 374 -9.17 -15.48 -18.11
N LEU A 375 -10.05 -16.32 -18.67
CA LEU A 375 -11.48 -16.03 -18.86
C LEU A 375 -12.35 -16.32 -17.64
N ARG A 376 -11.93 -17.21 -16.72
CA ARG A 376 -12.75 -17.55 -15.54
C ARG A 376 -13.12 -16.30 -14.73
N GLY A 377 -14.44 -16.09 -14.53
CA GLY A 377 -15.00 -14.97 -13.82
C GLY A 377 -15.26 -13.73 -14.66
N VAL A 378 -14.80 -13.69 -15.92
CA VAL A 378 -15.04 -12.59 -16.86
C VAL A 378 -16.49 -12.61 -17.33
N LYS A 379 -17.11 -11.45 -17.45
CA LYS A 379 -18.44 -11.29 -18.05
C LYS A 379 -18.31 -11.10 -19.55
N VAL A 380 -19.08 -11.86 -20.30
CA VAL A 380 -19.22 -11.75 -21.75
C VAL A 380 -20.65 -11.47 -22.13
N GLU A 381 -20.87 -10.78 -23.21
CA GLU A 381 -22.18 -10.57 -23.84
C GLU A 381 -22.23 -11.36 -25.15
N VAL A 382 -23.42 -11.92 -25.45
CA VAL A 382 -23.63 -12.64 -26.72
C VAL A 382 -23.89 -11.63 -27.85
N THR A 383 -23.43 -11.96 -29.06
CA THR A 383 -23.51 -11.10 -30.25
C THR A 383 -24.42 -11.69 -31.35
N HIS A 384 -24.82 -12.95 -31.22
CA HIS A 384 -25.59 -13.67 -32.25
C HIS A 384 -27.12 -13.43 -32.19
N ARG A 385 -27.62 -12.68 -31.21
CA ARG A 385 -29.06 -12.44 -31.02
C ARG A 385 -29.53 -11.04 -31.44
N GLY A 386 -28.88 -10.43 -32.42
CA GLY A 386 -29.27 -9.08 -32.89
C GLY A 386 -29.19 -8.03 -31.79
N ASN A 387 -30.35 -7.41 -31.43
CA ASN A 387 -30.42 -6.34 -30.42
C ASN A 387 -30.40 -6.87 -28.97
N VAL A 388 -30.60 -8.17 -28.73
CA VAL A 388 -30.63 -8.76 -27.39
C VAL A 388 -29.22 -9.10 -26.92
N ARG A 389 -28.64 -8.26 -26.07
CA ARG A 389 -27.27 -8.42 -25.52
C ARG A 389 -27.27 -9.03 -24.13
N ARG A 390 -27.53 -10.34 -24.04
CA ARG A 390 -27.51 -11.04 -22.75
C ARG A 390 -26.08 -11.21 -22.24
N LYS A 391 -25.88 -10.91 -20.94
CA LYS A 391 -24.57 -10.97 -20.27
C LYS A 391 -24.43 -12.23 -19.42
N TYR A 392 -23.33 -12.95 -19.64
CA TYR A 392 -23.01 -14.17 -18.91
C TYR A 392 -21.65 -14.06 -18.20
N ARG A 393 -21.49 -14.80 -17.11
CA ARG A 393 -20.20 -14.93 -16.43
C ARG A 393 -19.56 -16.27 -16.81
N VAL A 394 -18.35 -16.24 -17.32
CA VAL A 394 -17.60 -17.45 -17.70
C VAL A 394 -17.19 -18.23 -16.45
N SER A 395 -17.64 -19.48 -16.32
CA SER A 395 -17.25 -20.42 -15.27
C SER A 395 -16.07 -21.30 -15.67
N GLY A 396 -15.96 -21.64 -16.96
CA GLY A 396 -14.91 -22.50 -17.49
C GLY A 396 -14.84 -22.52 -19.02
N LEU A 397 -14.06 -23.47 -19.52
CA LEU A 397 -13.99 -23.86 -20.94
C LEU A 397 -14.21 -25.35 -21.06
N THR A 398 -14.82 -25.77 -22.18
CA THR A 398 -14.96 -27.18 -22.50
C THR A 398 -13.61 -27.84 -22.79
N THR A 399 -13.50 -29.11 -22.64
CA THR A 399 -12.34 -29.92 -23.06
C THR A 399 -12.38 -30.22 -24.54
N GLN A 400 -13.58 -30.46 -25.05
CA GLN A 400 -13.86 -30.77 -26.45
C GLN A 400 -14.00 -29.48 -27.27
N PRO A 401 -13.65 -29.50 -28.57
CA PRO A 401 -13.95 -28.42 -29.49
C PRO A 401 -15.47 -28.30 -29.71
N THR A 402 -15.92 -27.15 -30.16
CA THR A 402 -17.35 -26.84 -30.37
C THR A 402 -18.03 -27.84 -31.31
N ARG A 403 -17.34 -28.32 -32.36
CA ARG A 403 -17.88 -29.30 -33.34
C ARG A 403 -18.20 -30.66 -32.72
N GLU A 404 -17.53 -31.03 -31.63
CA GLU A 404 -17.67 -32.34 -30.99
C GLU A 404 -18.57 -32.28 -29.73
N LEU A 405 -19.00 -31.06 -29.35
CA LEU A 405 -19.76 -30.86 -28.13
C LEU A 405 -21.26 -31.13 -28.37
N ILE A 406 -21.78 -32.11 -27.68
CA ILE A 406 -23.19 -32.53 -27.70
C ILE A 406 -23.78 -32.26 -26.31
N PHE A 407 -25.01 -31.85 -26.21
CA PHE A 407 -25.73 -31.60 -24.95
C PHE A 407 -27.21 -32.00 -25.05
N PRO A 408 -27.86 -32.39 -23.94
CA PRO A 408 -29.29 -32.69 -23.93
C PRO A 408 -30.10 -31.40 -24.09
N LEU A 409 -31.06 -31.41 -25.02
CA LEU A 409 -31.92 -30.27 -25.32
C LEU A 409 -33.09 -30.18 -24.33
N ASP A 410 -33.62 -31.32 -23.90
CA ASP A 410 -34.81 -31.47 -23.06
C ASP A 410 -34.64 -32.52 -21.97
N GLU A 411 -35.67 -32.70 -21.13
CA GLU A 411 -35.71 -33.72 -20.07
C GLU A 411 -35.74 -35.13 -20.60
N HIS A 412 -36.07 -35.33 -21.89
CA HIS A 412 -36.11 -36.66 -22.58
C HIS A 412 -34.74 -37.04 -23.16
N MET A 413 -33.66 -36.27 -22.84
CA MET A 413 -32.30 -36.55 -23.29
C MET A 413 -32.10 -36.53 -24.81
N ASN A 414 -32.93 -35.78 -25.54
CA ASN A 414 -32.67 -35.56 -26.95
C ASN A 414 -31.34 -34.82 -27.13
N MET A 415 -30.34 -35.53 -27.66
CA MET A 415 -28.96 -35.02 -27.81
C MET A 415 -28.85 -34.17 -29.08
N LYS A 416 -28.23 -32.98 -28.94
CA LYS A 416 -27.99 -32.11 -30.09
C LYS A 416 -26.58 -31.49 -30.00
N SER A 417 -25.94 -31.31 -31.15
CA SER A 417 -24.65 -30.61 -31.19
C SER A 417 -24.84 -29.11 -31.01
N VAL A 418 -23.82 -28.44 -30.46
CA VAL A 418 -23.80 -26.96 -30.33
C VAL A 418 -23.88 -26.31 -31.70
N VAL A 419 -23.27 -26.88 -32.72
CA VAL A 419 -23.26 -26.31 -34.10
C VAL A 419 -24.66 -26.34 -34.69
N GLU A 420 -25.34 -27.50 -34.66
CA GLU A 420 -26.72 -27.66 -35.15
C GLU A 420 -27.69 -26.76 -34.39
N TYR A 421 -27.57 -26.71 -33.06
CA TYR A 421 -28.42 -25.86 -32.22
C TYR A 421 -28.31 -24.39 -32.58
N PHE A 422 -27.07 -23.84 -32.78
CA PHE A 422 -26.89 -22.44 -33.15
C PHE A 422 -27.40 -22.15 -34.56
N GLN A 423 -27.22 -23.08 -35.49
CA GLN A 423 -27.74 -22.94 -36.84
C GLN A 423 -29.26 -22.91 -36.89
N GLU A 424 -29.93 -23.86 -36.21
CA GLU A 424 -31.39 -23.98 -36.25
C GLU A 424 -32.11 -22.93 -35.44
N MET A 425 -31.62 -22.64 -34.21
CA MET A 425 -32.31 -21.74 -33.28
C MET A 425 -32.05 -20.29 -33.58
N TYR A 426 -30.86 -19.95 -34.14
CA TYR A 426 -30.45 -18.56 -34.33
C TYR A 426 -30.05 -18.23 -35.76
N GLY A 427 -30.07 -19.19 -36.69
CA GLY A 427 -29.53 -19.02 -38.04
C GLY A 427 -28.04 -18.63 -38.06
N TYR A 428 -27.32 -18.95 -37.00
CA TYR A 428 -25.93 -18.52 -36.81
C TYR A 428 -24.95 -19.66 -37.14
N THR A 429 -24.19 -19.50 -38.24
CA THR A 429 -23.18 -20.45 -38.68
C THR A 429 -21.87 -20.25 -37.91
N ILE A 430 -21.45 -21.28 -37.18
CA ILE A 430 -20.20 -21.25 -36.41
C ILE A 430 -19.00 -21.51 -37.34
N ARG A 431 -18.12 -20.54 -37.46
CA ARG A 431 -16.91 -20.60 -38.35
C ARG A 431 -15.72 -21.27 -37.68
N TYR A 432 -15.53 -21.07 -36.38
CA TYR A 432 -14.35 -21.54 -35.64
C TYR A 432 -14.72 -22.73 -34.72
N ALA A 433 -15.38 -23.74 -35.28
CA ALA A 433 -15.86 -24.90 -34.55
C ALA A 433 -14.75 -25.80 -33.95
N HIS A 434 -13.47 -25.52 -34.29
CA HIS A 434 -12.29 -26.17 -33.70
C HIS A 434 -11.92 -25.62 -32.32
N LEU A 435 -12.43 -24.44 -31.93
CA LEU A 435 -12.21 -23.83 -30.62
C LEU A 435 -13.18 -24.41 -29.56
N PRO A 436 -12.79 -24.46 -28.27
CA PRO A 436 -13.67 -24.86 -27.20
C PRO A 436 -14.75 -23.81 -26.90
N CYS A 437 -15.90 -24.27 -26.37
CA CYS A 437 -16.95 -23.40 -25.91
C CYS A 437 -16.65 -22.78 -24.53
N LEU A 438 -17.19 -21.59 -24.30
CA LEU A 438 -17.30 -20.99 -22.97
C LEU A 438 -18.37 -21.73 -22.18
N GLN A 439 -18.05 -22.14 -20.96
CA GLN A 439 -19.02 -22.62 -19.98
C GLN A 439 -19.54 -21.42 -19.16
N VAL A 440 -20.87 -21.26 -19.15
CA VAL A 440 -21.55 -20.19 -18.41
C VAL A 440 -22.76 -20.78 -17.65
N GLY A 441 -23.34 -20.04 -16.72
CA GLY A 441 -24.45 -20.50 -15.89
C GLY A 441 -24.03 -21.06 -14.54
N ASN A 442 -24.95 -21.82 -13.90
CA ASN A 442 -24.70 -22.42 -12.58
C ASN A 442 -24.21 -23.85 -12.74
N GLU A 443 -23.59 -24.40 -11.71
CA GLU A 443 -23.11 -25.82 -11.71
C GLU A 443 -24.20 -26.83 -12.03
N LYS A 444 -25.48 -26.53 -11.72
CA LYS A 444 -26.64 -27.40 -12.02
C LYS A 444 -27.18 -27.22 -13.45
N LYS A 445 -26.95 -26.04 -14.09
CA LYS A 445 -27.40 -25.78 -15.47
C LYS A 445 -26.28 -25.03 -16.17
N VAL A 446 -25.42 -25.79 -16.87
CA VAL A 446 -24.29 -25.21 -17.63
C VAL A 446 -24.77 -24.95 -19.05
N ASN A 447 -24.57 -23.72 -19.52
CA ASN A 447 -24.80 -23.35 -20.92
C ASN A 447 -23.47 -23.26 -21.65
N TYR A 448 -23.45 -23.60 -22.92
CA TYR A 448 -22.27 -23.59 -23.79
C TYR A 448 -22.42 -22.48 -24.83
N LEU A 449 -21.43 -21.60 -24.89
CA LEU A 449 -21.40 -20.50 -25.84
C LEU A 449 -20.12 -20.57 -26.70
N PRO A 450 -20.24 -20.58 -28.05
CA PRO A 450 -19.08 -20.45 -28.93
C PRO A 450 -18.33 -19.16 -28.67
N MET A 451 -17.00 -19.19 -28.70
CA MET A 451 -16.19 -18.00 -28.43
C MET A 451 -16.47 -16.85 -29.39
N GLU A 452 -16.71 -17.17 -30.68
CA GLU A 452 -17.02 -16.19 -31.71
C GLU A 452 -18.34 -15.45 -31.55
N ALA A 453 -19.31 -16.11 -30.87
CA ALA A 453 -20.61 -15.52 -30.57
C ALA A 453 -20.59 -14.64 -29.31
N CYS A 454 -19.41 -14.32 -28.78
CA CYS A 454 -19.26 -13.61 -27.51
C CYS A 454 -18.26 -12.46 -27.60
N LYS A 455 -18.59 -11.35 -26.95
CA LYS A 455 -17.71 -10.19 -26.73
C LYS A 455 -17.53 -9.95 -25.22
N ILE A 456 -16.35 -9.49 -24.81
CA ILE A 456 -16.10 -9.10 -23.42
C ILE A 456 -16.84 -7.82 -23.09
N VAL A 457 -17.60 -7.82 -21.98
CA VAL A 457 -18.34 -6.63 -21.50
C VAL A 457 -17.36 -5.58 -21.06
N GLU A 458 -17.54 -4.35 -21.50
CA GLU A 458 -16.71 -3.19 -21.14
C GLU A 458 -16.74 -2.89 -19.63
N GLY A 459 -15.70 -2.23 -19.11
CA GLY A 459 -15.63 -1.74 -17.74
C GLY A 459 -15.35 -2.83 -16.71
N GLN A 460 -14.78 -3.95 -17.09
CA GLN A 460 -14.37 -4.99 -16.16
C GLN A 460 -12.93 -4.81 -15.70
N ARG A 461 -12.78 -4.55 -14.41
CA ARG A 461 -11.46 -4.46 -13.78
C ARG A 461 -10.68 -5.76 -13.93
N TYR A 462 -9.42 -5.67 -14.31
CA TYR A 462 -8.50 -6.80 -14.29
C TYR A 462 -8.06 -7.09 -12.85
N THR A 463 -8.44 -8.25 -12.30
CA THR A 463 -8.22 -8.62 -10.89
C THR A 463 -7.12 -9.66 -10.70
N LYS A 464 -6.48 -10.11 -11.77
CA LYS A 464 -5.41 -11.10 -11.74
C LYS A 464 -4.05 -10.43 -11.65
N GLY A 465 -3.01 -11.14 -11.21
CA GLY A 465 -1.65 -10.62 -11.20
C GLY A 465 -1.19 -10.22 -12.60
N LEU A 466 -0.64 -9.01 -12.73
CA LEU A 466 -0.02 -8.53 -13.96
C LEU A 466 1.34 -9.20 -14.13
N ASN A 467 1.70 -9.49 -15.38
CA ASN A 467 3.04 -9.93 -15.72
C ASN A 467 4.01 -8.74 -15.83
N GLU A 468 5.32 -9.00 -15.86
CA GLU A 468 6.38 -7.96 -15.89
C GLU A 468 6.22 -6.95 -17.05
N LYS A 469 5.81 -7.42 -18.24
CA LYS A 469 5.58 -6.55 -19.40
C LYS A 469 4.39 -5.62 -19.15
N GLN A 470 3.31 -6.16 -18.61
CA GLN A 470 2.11 -5.37 -18.25
C GLN A 470 2.43 -4.36 -17.13
N ILE A 471 3.18 -4.78 -16.10
CA ILE A 471 3.64 -3.87 -15.03
C ILE A 471 4.48 -2.75 -15.63
N THR A 472 5.46 -3.07 -16.47
CA THR A 472 6.32 -2.07 -17.11
C THR A 472 5.52 -1.09 -17.96
N SER A 473 4.54 -1.59 -18.73
CA SER A 473 3.65 -0.74 -19.54
C SER A 473 2.76 0.14 -18.69
N LEU A 474 2.19 -0.41 -17.61
CA LEU A 474 1.36 0.35 -16.67
C LEU A 474 2.17 1.44 -15.95
N LEU A 475 3.41 1.14 -15.54
CA LEU A 475 4.31 2.12 -14.94
C LEU A 475 4.60 3.30 -15.87
N LYS A 476 4.83 3.04 -17.16
CA LYS A 476 5.04 4.12 -18.16
C LYS A 476 3.84 5.07 -18.26
N VAL A 477 2.63 4.53 -18.10
CA VAL A 477 1.39 5.31 -18.17
C VAL A 477 1.10 6.03 -16.86
N SER A 478 1.33 5.39 -15.71
CA SER A 478 0.96 5.90 -14.39
C SER A 478 1.98 6.87 -13.79
N CYS A 479 3.27 6.72 -14.12
CA CYS A 479 4.34 7.57 -13.59
C CYS A 479 4.49 8.85 -14.42
N GLN A 480 3.55 9.78 -14.24
CA GLN A 480 3.57 11.07 -14.91
C GLN A 480 4.55 12.04 -14.24
N ARG A 481 5.14 12.94 -15.05
CA ARG A 481 5.90 14.08 -14.52
C ARG A 481 5.00 15.04 -13.74
N PRO A 482 5.56 15.81 -12.79
CA PRO A 482 4.76 16.71 -11.95
C PRO A 482 3.84 17.65 -12.74
N HIS A 483 4.36 18.30 -13.78
CA HIS A 483 3.59 19.19 -14.63
C HIS A 483 2.41 18.48 -15.33
N GLU A 484 2.63 17.28 -15.85
CA GLU A 484 1.58 16.50 -16.51
C GLU A 484 0.50 16.06 -15.52
N GLN A 485 0.90 15.67 -14.31
CA GLN A 485 -0.05 15.30 -13.26
C GLN A 485 -0.86 16.50 -12.76
N GLU A 486 -0.22 17.66 -12.58
CA GLU A 486 -0.90 18.91 -12.22
C GLU A 486 -1.97 19.27 -13.26
N LEU A 487 -1.62 19.20 -14.55
CA LEU A 487 -2.57 19.46 -15.64
C LEU A 487 -3.74 18.46 -15.66
N ASP A 488 -3.45 17.15 -15.54
CA ASP A 488 -4.50 16.11 -15.49
C ASP A 488 -5.47 16.34 -14.31
N ILE A 489 -4.97 16.81 -13.15
CA ILE A 489 -5.80 17.14 -11.98
C ILE A 489 -6.69 18.36 -12.29
N LEU A 490 -6.12 19.44 -12.82
CA LEU A 490 -6.88 20.65 -13.18
C LEU A 490 -7.96 20.37 -14.21
N GLN A 491 -7.63 19.58 -15.25
CA GLN A 491 -8.60 19.14 -16.26
C GLN A 491 -9.72 18.30 -15.64
N THR A 492 -9.38 17.43 -14.68
CA THR A 492 -10.39 16.62 -13.98
C THR A 492 -11.37 17.50 -13.17
N VAL A 493 -10.87 18.52 -12.49
CA VAL A 493 -11.72 19.49 -11.77
C VAL A 493 -12.64 20.24 -12.73
N GLN A 494 -12.12 20.71 -13.87
CA GLN A 494 -12.89 21.37 -14.91
C GLN A 494 -13.96 20.44 -15.53
N GLN A 495 -13.62 19.18 -15.79
CA GLN A 495 -14.57 18.19 -16.36
C GLN A 495 -15.66 17.79 -15.36
N ASN A 496 -15.37 17.78 -14.07
CA ASN A 496 -16.36 17.50 -13.04
C ASN A 496 -17.38 18.64 -12.90
N ASP A 497 -16.96 19.88 -13.18
CA ASP A 497 -17.80 21.07 -13.24
C ASP A 497 -18.71 21.20 -12.00
N TYR A 498 -18.06 21.34 -10.84
CA TYR A 498 -18.74 21.40 -9.53
C TYR A 498 -19.69 22.60 -9.42
N ASP A 499 -19.42 23.69 -10.15
CA ASP A 499 -20.26 24.91 -10.17
C ASP A 499 -21.63 24.66 -10.82
N HIS A 500 -21.73 23.67 -11.70
CA HIS A 500 -22.98 23.25 -12.36
C HIS A 500 -23.52 21.92 -11.83
N ASP A 501 -22.88 21.31 -10.82
CA ASP A 501 -23.40 20.10 -10.17
C ASP A 501 -24.70 20.43 -9.40
N PRO A 502 -25.84 19.84 -9.77
CA PRO A 502 -27.12 20.12 -9.12
C PRO A 502 -27.16 19.71 -7.65
N TYR A 503 -26.41 18.68 -7.27
CA TYR A 503 -26.31 18.25 -5.88
C TYR A 503 -25.41 19.20 -5.07
N ALA A 504 -24.27 19.62 -5.59
CA ALA A 504 -23.42 20.61 -4.93
C ALA A 504 -24.16 21.93 -4.72
N LYS A 505 -24.92 22.41 -5.76
CA LYS A 505 -25.75 23.59 -5.65
C LYS A 505 -26.87 23.46 -4.62
N GLU A 506 -27.61 22.35 -4.63
CA GLU A 506 -28.69 22.09 -3.65
C GLU A 506 -28.18 22.15 -2.21
N PHE A 507 -26.96 21.61 -1.98
CA PHE A 507 -26.35 21.59 -0.67
C PHE A 507 -25.52 22.85 -0.37
N GLY A 508 -25.46 23.83 -1.25
CA GLY A 508 -24.69 25.06 -1.05
C GLY A 508 -23.19 24.88 -0.94
N ILE A 509 -22.64 23.87 -1.65
CA ILE A 509 -21.20 23.57 -1.66
C ILE A 509 -20.59 24.21 -2.91
N ASN A 510 -19.57 25.05 -2.74
CA ASN A 510 -18.83 25.67 -3.83
C ASN A 510 -17.37 25.23 -3.78
N ILE A 511 -16.77 24.87 -4.91
CA ILE A 511 -15.40 24.37 -5.01
C ILE A 511 -14.57 25.31 -5.89
N SER A 512 -13.51 25.86 -5.33
CA SER A 512 -12.55 26.66 -6.09
C SER A 512 -11.91 25.83 -7.22
N SER A 513 -11.75 26.41 -8.38
CA SER A 513 -11.03 25.79 -9.51
C SER A 513 -9.49 25.90 -9.41
N LYS A 514 -8.97 26.61 -8.40
CA LYS A 514 -7.53 26.88 -8.23
C LYS A 514 -6.89 25.94 -7.22
N LEU A 515 -5.72 25.42 -7.53
CA LEU A 515 -4.87 24.69 -6.59
C LEU A 515 -4.50 25.58 -5.39
N ALA A 516 -4.41 24.98 -4.20
CA ALA A 516 -3.92 25.69 -3.02
C ALA A 516 -2.45 26.10 -3.21
N SER A 517 -2.18 27.39 -3.13
CA SER A 517 -0.81 27.94 -3.09
C SER A 517 -0.35 28.06 -1.65
N ILE A 518 0.80 27.49 -1.32
CA ILE A 518 1.28 27.30 0.06
C ILE A 518 2.71 27.84 0.17
N GLU A 519 2.96 28.60 1.23
CA GLU A 519 4.31 28.89 1.66
C GLU A 519 4.88 27.64 2.33
N ALA A 520 5.95 27.12 1.75
CA ALA A 520 6.68 25.94 2.21
C ALA A 520 8.14 26.33 2.51
N ARG A 521 8.88 25.43 3.09
CA ARG A 521 10.29 25.61 3.39
C ARG A 521 11.11 24.44 2.90
N VAL A 522 12.30 24.67 2.39
CA VAL A 522 13.27 23.63 2.05
C VAL A 522 14.28 23.54 3.17
N LEU A 523 14.18 22.48 3.98
CA LEU A 523 15.12 22.21 5.05
C LEU A 523 16.51 21.92 4.49
N PRO A 524 17.59 22.36 5.15
CA PRO A 524 18.95 22.07 4.72
C PRO A 524 19.22 20.57 4.77
N ALA A 525 20.04 20.10 3.84
CA ALA A 525 20.57 18.74 3.91
C ALA A 525 21.56 18.65 5.09
N PRO A 526 21.59 17.54 5.84
CA PRO A 526 22.55 17.37 6.91
C PRO A 526 23.95 17.07 6.37
N TRP A 527 24.99 17.47 7.11
CA TRP A 527 26.34 17.01 6.88
C TRP A 527 26.49 15.54 7.27
N LEU A 528 27.05 14.74 6.36
CA LEU A 528 27.33 13.33 6.56
C LEU A 528 28.82 13.13 6.85
N LYS A 529 29.13 12.35 7.89
CA LYS A 529 30.50 11.96 8.24
C LYS A 529 30.77 10.54 7.72
N TYR A 530 31.93 10.40 7.10
CA TYR A 530 32.57 9.18 6.62
C TYR A 530 33.89 8.94 7.36
N SER A 531 34.57 7.82 7.10
CA SER A 531 35.86 7.51 7.73
C SER A 531 36.94 8.53 7.38
N ASP A 532 37.76 8.86 8.34
CA ASP A 532 38.92 9.75 8.18
C ASP A 532 40.03 9.15 7.28
N THR A 533 39.98 7.84 7.02
CA THR A 533 40.87 7.17 6.06
C THR A 533 40.44 7.34 4.60
N GLY A 534 39.23 7.90 4.34
CA GLY A 534 38.78 8.30 3.01
C GLY A 534 39.37 9.63 2.58
N LYS A 535 39.33 9.93 1.25
CA LYS A 535 39.73 11.25 0.74
C LYS A 535 38.72 12.34 1.11
N GLU A 536 37.43 11.98 1.10
CA GLU A 536 36.31 12.84 1.51
C GLU A 536 35.76 12.33 2.85
N LYS A 537 36.06 13.06 3.92
CA LYS A 537 35.68 12.70 5.30
C LYS A 537 34.28 13.20 5.67
N GLU A 538 33.89 14.34 5.15
CA GLU A 538 32.60 14.99 5.37
C GLU A 538 31.98 15.34 4.05
N TYR A 539 30.67 15.24 3.97
CA TYR A 539 29.97 15.46 2.70
C TYR A 539 28.59 16.09 2.93
N LEU A 540 28.29 17.12 2.14
CA LEU A 540 26.97 17.73 2.10
C LEU A 540 26.20 17.23 0.86
N PRO A 541 25.18 16.37 1.01
CA PRO A 541 24.41 15.85 -0.11
C PRO A 541 23.72 16.95 -0.92
N GLN A 542 23.83 16.89 -2.23
CA GLN A 542 23.14 17.83 -3.12
C GLN A 542 21.89 17.18 -3.71
N VAL A 543 20.74 17.85 -3.56
CA VAL A 543 19.44 17.37 -4.06
C VAL A 543 19.16 15.93 -3.60
N GLY A 544 19.47 15.64 -2.32
CA GLY A 544 19.21 14.35 -1.69
C GLY A 544 19.95 13.15 -2.28
N GLN A 545 21.06 13.34 -2.99
CA GLN A 545 21.80 12.26 -3.65
C GLN A 545 23.30 12.47 -3.53
N TRP A 546 24.05 11.37 -3.43
CA TRP A 546 25.52 11.35 -3.43
C TRP A 546 26.04 10.00 -3.94
N ASN A 547 27.32 9.74 -3.86
CA ASN A 547 27.99 8.48 -4.21
C ASN A 547 29.11 8.17 -3.23
N MET A 548 29.64 6.94 -3.31
CA MET A 548 30.74 6.47 -2.47
C MET A 548 32.13 6.76 -3.03
N MET A 549 32.22 7.50 -4.16
CA MET A 549 33.55 7.88 -4.68
C MET A 549 34.33 8.67 -3.64
N ASN A 550 35.60 8.34 -3.47
CA ASN A 550 36.53 8.97 -2.51
C ASN A 550 36.12 8.85 -1.02
N LYS A 551 35.08 8.09 -0.69
CA LYS A 551 34.57 7.90 0.68
C LYS A 551 34.79 6.47 1.12
N LYS A 552 35.04 6.29 2.40
CA LYS A 552 35.01 4.98 3.06
C LYS A 552 33.94 5.01 4.15
N VAL A 553 33.30 3.85 4.39
CA VAL A 553 32.31 3.72 5.46
C VAL A 553 32.93 4.14 6.80
N ILE A 554 32.14 4.77 7.67
CA ILE A 554 32.67 5.34 8.93
C ILE A 554 33.16 4.22 9.86
N ASN A 555 32.46 3.10 9.91
CA ASN A 555 32.87 1.89 10.61
C ASN A 555 32.74 0.70 9.66
N GLY A 556 33.86 0.24 9.11
CA GLY A 556 33.91 -0.96 8.32
C GLY A 556 33.78 -2.20 9.21
N SER A 557 32.95 -3.14 8.79
CA SER A 557 32.87 -4.45 9.43
C SER A 557 34.01 -5.35 8.96
N THR A 558 34.39 -6.30 9.82
CA THR A 558 35.36 -7.35 9.51
C THR A 558 34.61 -8.60 9.08
N VAL A 559 35.00 -9.21 7.94
CA VAL A 559 34.45 -10.46 7.41
C VAL A 559 35.61 -11.39 7.07
N ARG A 560 35.88 -12.34 7.96
CA ARG A 560 36.98 -13.30 7.80
C ARG A 560 36.49 -14.64 7.26
N TYR A 561 35.36 -15.12 7.74
CA TYR A 561 34.82 -16.43 7.43
C TYR A 561 33.55 -16.34 6.58
N TRP A 562 33.72 -16.40 5.27
CA TRP A 562 32.62 -16.33 4.34
C TRP A 562 32.63 -17.49 3.35
N ALA A 563 31.46 -17.79 2.77
CA ALA A 563 31.30 -18.80 1.73
C ALA A 563 30.39 -18.29 0.61
N CYS A 564 30.50 -18.93 -0.54
CA CYS A 564 29.59 -18.63 -1.67
C CYS A 564 28.86 -19.90 -2.12
N ILE A 565 27.55 -19.76 -2.38
CA ILE A 565 26.71 -20.80 -2.97
C ILE A 565 26.07 -20.30 -4.27
N ASN A 566 26.13 -21.12 -5.33
CA ASN A 566 25.57 -20.82 -6.62
C ASN A 566 24.36 -21.71 -6.94
N PHE A 567 23.18 -21.12 -7.07
CA PHE A 567 21.95 -21.80 -7.49
C PHE A 567 21.60 -21.59 -8.97
N SER A 568 22.42 -20.84 -9.71
CA SER A 568 22.17 -20.56 -11.12
C SER A 568 22.94 -21.54 -12.02
N ARG A 569 22.21 -22.33 -12.80
CA ARG A 569 22.81 -23.25 -13.78
C ARG A 569 23.62 -22.56 -14.89
N SER A 570 23.31 -21.29 -15.18
CA SER A 570 23.99 -20.53 -16.23
C SER A 570 25.31 -19.90 -15.77
N VAL A 571 25.57 -19.81 -14.47
CA VAL A 571 26.80 -19.24 -13.92
C VAL A 571 27.80 -20.34 -13.66
N GLN A 572 28.90 -20.31 -14.42
CA GLN A 572 30.04 -21.20 -14.22
C GLN A 572 30.82 -20.80 -12.97
N GLU A 573 31.58 -21.75 -12.41
CA GLU A 573 32.36 -21.54 -11.19
C GLU A 573 33.39 -20.42 -11.33
N SER A 574 34.08 -20.35 -12.47
CA SER A 574 35.03 -19.26 -12.78
C SER A 574 34.37 -17.89 -12.80
N THR A 575 33.18 -17.79 -13.37
CA THR A 575 32.40 -16.54 -13.40
C THR A 575 31.92 -16.15 -11.98
N ALA A 576 31.49 -17.13 -11.18
CA ALA A 576 31.10 -16.89 -9.80
C ALA A 576 32.31 -16.44 -8.95
N HIS A 577 33.46 -17.06 -9.16
CA HIS A 577 34.70 -16.69 -8.49
C HIS A 577 35.12 -15.26 -8.83
N GLY A 578 35.16 -14.90 -10.14
CA GLY A 578 35.49 -13.54 -10.57
C GLY A 578 34.53 -12.49 -9.98
N PHE A 579 33.23 -12.79 -9.92
CA PHE A 579 32.25 -11.90 -9.27
C PHE A 579 32.53 -11.72 -7.78
N CYS A 580 32.83 -12.80 -7.07
CA CYS A 580 33.16 -12.73 -5.64
C CYS A 580 34.44 -11.91 -5.40
N GLN A 581 35.49 -12.08 -6.22
CA GLN A 581 36.73 -11.29 -6.13
C GLN A 581 36.45 -9.78 -6.30
N GLU A 582 35.68 -9.40 -7.34
CA GLU A 582 35.30 -7.99 -7.57
C GLU A 582 34.47 -7.43 -6.39
N LEU A 583 33.57 -8.23 -5.81
CA LEU A 583 32.77 -7.83 -4.66
C LEU A 583 33.64 -7.63 -3.42
N VAL A 584 34.53 -8.57 -3.11
CA VAL A 584 35.47 -8.47 -1.99
C VAL A 584 36.36 -7.25 -2.14
N GLN A 585 36.93 -7.03 -3.35
CA GLN A 585 37.73 -5.84 -3.62
C GLN A 585 36.93 -4.55 -3.38
N MET A 586 35.67 -4.52 -3.81
CA MET A 586 34.80 -3.34 -3.58
C MET A 586 34.53 -3.13 -2.08
N CYS A 587 34.31 -4.20 -1.31
CA CYS A 587 34.15 -4.11 0.14
C CYS A 587 35.42 -3.52 0.82
N GLN A 588 36.60 -3.98 0.41
CA GLN A 588 37.90 -3.48 0.91
C GLN A 588 38.09 -1.98 0.51
N ILE A 589 37.81 -1.61 -0.74
CA ILE A 589 37.84 -0.20 -1.21
C ILE A 589 36.87 0.66 -0.40
N SER A 590 35.70 0.12 -0.05
CA SER A 590 34.70 0.82 0.76
C SER A 590 35.11 0.95 2.23
N GLY A 591 36.22 0.34 2.68
CA GLY A 591 36.75 0.47 4.04
C GLY A 591 36.36 -0.67 4.98
N MET A 592 35.95 -1.81 4.47
CA MET A 592 35.73 -3.05 5.23
C MET A 592 37.01 -3.90 5.25
N GLU A 593 37.21 -4.66 6.34
CA GLU A 593 38.20 -5.74 6.38
C GLU A 593 37.52 -7.00 5.85
N PHE A 594 37.98 -7.53 4.73
CA PHE A 594 37.33 -8.65 4.08
C PHE A 594 38.39 -9.63 3.54
N ASP A 595 38.34 -10.88 3.99
CA ASP A 595 39.27 -11.90 3.51
C ASP A 595 39.02 -12.22 2.04
N ARG A 596 40.11 -12.39 1.27
CA ARG A 596 40.06 -12.54 -0.19
C ARG A 596 39.36 -13.81 -0.62
N ASP A 597 39.64 -14.90 0.06
CA ASP A 597 39.20 -16.23 -0.36
C ASP A 597 38.07 -16.75 0.53
N PRO A 598 37.11 -17.46 -0.02
CA PRO A 598 36.05 -18.11 0.75
C PRO A 598 36.65 -19.28 1.55
N VAL A 599 36.05 -19.57 2.71
CA VAL A 599 36.49 -20.69 3.59
C VAL A 599 36.47 -22.03 2.86
N ILE A 600 35.50 -22.26 1.99
CA ILE A 600 35.33 -23.45 1.16
C ILE A 600 35.18 -23.05 -0.31
N PRO A 601 35.50 -23.92 -1.29
CA PRO A 601 35.25 -23.71 -2.70
C PRO A 601 33.76 -23.31 -2.93
N ILE A 602 33.50 -22.60 -4.02
CA ILE A 602 32.14 -22.19 -4.36
C ILE A 602 31.29 -23.43 -4.64
N TYR A 603 30.23 -23.62 -3.87
CA TYR A 603 29.36 -24.77 -4.00
C TYR A 603 28.17 -24.47 -4.93
N SER A 604 28.03 -25.28 -5.98
CA SER A 604 26.90 -25.17 -6.91
C SER A 604 25.82 -26.18 -6.57
N ALA A 605 24.57 -25.73 -6.48
CA ALA A 605 23.43 -26.56 -6.11
C ALA A 605 22.18 -26.25 -6.94
N ARG A 606 21.24 -27.18 -6.97
CA ARG A 606 19.94 -27.00 -7.62
C ARG A 606 18.98 -26.26 -6.67
N PRO A 607 18.12 -25.34 -7.20
CA PRO A 607 17.15 -24.60 -6.41
C PRO A 607 16.22 -25.44 -5.56
N ASP A 608 15.79 -26.61 -6.06
CA ASP A 608 14.92 -27.57 -5.35
C ASP A 608 15.58 -28.23 -4.13
N GLN A 609 16.90 -28.16 -4.00
CA GLN A 609 17.68 -28.73 -2.90
C GLN A 609 18.20 -27.69 -1.91
N VAL A 610 17.64 -26.48 -1.88
CA VAL A 610 18.14 -25.35 -1.10
C VAL A 610 18.45 -25.70 0.36
N LYS A 611 17.57 -26.42 1.06
CA LYS A 611 17.76 -26.79 2.47
C LYS A 611 18.96 -27.71 2.68
N LYS A 612 19.12 -28.71 1.82
CA LYS A 612 20.28 -29.66 1.88
C LYS A 612 21.58 -28.92 1.56
N ALA A 613 21.55 -28.07 0.54
CA ALA A 613 22.73 -27.34 0.09
C ALA A 613 23.22 -26.31 1.13
N LEU A 614 22.34 -25.58 1.76
CA LEU A 614 22.68 -24.62 2.81
C LEU A 614 23.26 -25.32 4.06
N LYS A 615 22.65 -26.43 4.48
CA LYS A 615 23.19 -27.22 5.60
C LYS A 615 24.55 -27.79 5.27
N TYR A 616 24.76 -28.30 4.05
CA TYR A 616 26.06 -28.81 3.60
C TYR A 616 27.14 -27.72 3.67
N VAL A 617 26.89 -26.55 3.06
CA VAL A 617 27.87 -25.43 3.08
C VAL A 617 28.15 -24.98 4.50
N TYR A 618 27.15 -24.91 5.37
CA TYR A 618 27.29 -24.52 6.75
C TYR A 618 28.20 -25.52 7.52
N HIS A 619 27.92 -26.82 7.43
CA HIS A 619 28.69 -27.85 8.13
C HIS A 619 30.11 -28.04 7.53
N ALA A 620 30.25 -27.97 6.19
CA ALA A 620 31.55 -28.05 5.56
C ALA A 620 32.46 -26.88 5.97
N ALA A 621 31.90 -25.68 6.08
CA ALA A 621 32.64 -24.53 6.59
C ALA A 621 32.97 -24.67 8.09
N ALA A 622 32.04 -25.13 8.91
CA ALA A 622 32.22 -25.33 10.34
C ALA A 622 33.35 -26.36 10.62
N ASN A 623 33.37 -27.46 9.87
CA ASN A 623 34.40 -28.48 9.97
C ASN A 623 35.79 -27.92 9.63
N LYS A 624 35.90 -27.05 8.61
CA LYS A 624 37.18 -26.44 8.22
C LYS A 624 37.65 -25.34 9.19
N LEU A 625 36.70 -24.72 9.88
CA LEU A 625 36.97 -23.60 10.80
C LEU A 625 37.26 -24.01 12.22
N GLU A 626 37.25 -25.34 12.52
CA GLU A 626 37.63 -25.90 13.84
C GLU A 626 36.92 -25.21 15.01
N GLY A 627 35.60 -25.09 14.92
CA GLY A 627 34.76 -24.49 15.96
C GLY A 627 34.48 -22.98 15.82
N LYS A 628 35.07 -22.29 14.83
CA LYS A 628 34.67 -20.92 14.47
C LYS A 628 33.46 -20.97 13.57
N GLU A 629 32.64 -19.93 13.62
CA GLU A 629 31.38 -19.88 12.88
C GLU A 629 31.54 -19.14 11.55
N LEU A 630 30.82 -19.64 10.52
CA LEU A 630 30.67 -18.93 9.26
C LEU A 630 29.93 -17.60 9.51
N GLU A 631 30.49 -16.49 9.04
CA GLU A 631 29.96 -15.12 9.29
C GLU A 631 29.02 -14.67 8.20
N LEU A 632 29.37 -14.90 6.93
CA LEU A 632 28.61 -14.43 5.78
C LEU A 632 28.47 -15.50 4.71
N LEU A 633 27.25 -15.63 4.15
CA LEU A 633 26.98 -16.42 2.96
C LEU A 633 26.62 -15.51 1.78
N ILE A 634 27.37 -15.56 0.71
CA ILE A 634 27.01 -14.97 -0.58
C ILE A 634 26.23 -16.01 -1.38
N ALA A 635 25.04 -15.68 -1.89
CA ALA A 635 24.20 -16.60 -2.65
C ALA A 635 23.88 -16.05 -4.03
N ILE A 636 24.27 -16.74 -5.08
CA ILE A 636 23.94 -16.40 -6.47
C ILE A 636 22.64 -17.12 -6.83
N LEU A 637 21.62 -16.34 -7.16
CA LEU A 637 20.27 -16.81 -7.49
C LEU A 637 19.97 -16.66 -8.99
N PRO A 638 19.20 -17.57 -9.60
CA PRO A 638 18.64 -17.35 -10.93
C PRO A 638 17.74 -16.12 -10.95
N ASP A 639 17.64 -15.45 -12.11
CA ASP A 639 16.81 -14.24 -12.25
C ASP A 639 15.33 -14.51 -11.98
N ASN A 640 14.83 -15.68 -12.35
CA ASN A 640 13.52 -16.20 -11.94
C ASN A 640 13.72 -17.28 -10.88
N ASN A 641 13.63 -16.90 -9.61
CA ASN A 641 13.99 -17.77 -8.47
C ASN A 641 12.78 -18.34 -7.69
N GLY A 642 11.52 -17.99 -8.06
CA GLY A 642 10.33 -18.52 -7.40
C GLY A 642 10.35 -18.35 -5.87
N SER A 643 10.24 -19.44 -5.11
CA SER A 643 10.30 -19.45 -3.65
C SER A 643 11.74 -19.47 -3.08
N LEU A 644 12.75 -19.74 -3.93
CA LEU A 644 14.14 -19.97 -3.50
C LEU A 644 14.70 -18.88 -2.59
N TYR A 645 14.45 -17.59 -2.93
CA TYR A 645 14.89 -16.48 -2.10
C TYR A 645 14.27 -16.53 -0.70
N GLY A 646 12.96 -16.78 -0.61
CA GLY A 646 12.25 -16.88 0.66
C GLY A 646 12.74 -18.04 1.51
N ASP A 647 12.87 -19.22 0.90
CA ASP A 647 13.35 -20.44 1.56
C ASP A 647 14.78 -20.28 2.08
N LEU A 648 15.66 -19.69 1.25
CA LEU A 648 17.04 -19.39 1.65
C LEU A 648 17.07 -18.47 2.87
N LYS A 649 16.31 -17.37 2.82
CA LYS A 649 16.26 -16.40 3.92
C LYS A 649 15.71 -17.01 5.19
N ARG A 650 14.63 -17.77 5.11
CA ARG A 650 14.07 -18.47 6.25
C ARG A 650 15.10 -19.41 6.89
N ILE A 651 15.72 -20.31 6.10
CA ILE A 651 16.66 -21.28 6.62
C ILE A 651 17.90 -20.60 7.23
N CYS A 652 18.46 -19.59 6.56
CA CYS A 652 19.62 -18.87 7.09
C CYS A 652 19.30 -18.14 8.39
N GLU A 653 18.15 -17.46 8.46
CA GLU A 653 17.83 -16.52 9.52
C GLU A 653 17.15 -17.20 10.74
N THR A 654 16.42 -18.33 10.54
CA THR A 654 15.72 -19.02 11.62
C THR A 654 16.33 -20.37 12.01
N ASP A 655 16.90 -21.12 11.06
CA ASP A 655 17.47 -22.45 11.34
C ASP A 655 18.98 -22.36 11.68
N LEU A 656 19.77 -21.70 10.82
CA LEU A 656 21.24 -21.70 10.89
C LEU A 656 21.84 -20.52 11.69
N GLY A 657 21.17 -19.38 11.76
CA GLY A 657 21.73 -18.16 12.36
C GLY A 657 22.79 -17.50 11.47
N LEU A 658 22.71 -17.68 10.15
CA LEU A 658 23.71 -17.24 9.19
C LEU A 658 23.27 -15.98 8.45
N ILE A 659 24.11 -14.96 8.46
CA ILE A 659 23.90 -13.74 7.67
C ILE A 659 24.10 -14.06 6.19
N SER A 660 23.19 -13.61 5.34
CA SER A 660 23.30 -13.92 3.90
C SER A 660 23.08 -12.70 3.01
N GLN A 661 23.78 -12.66 1.88
CA GLN A 661 23.60 -11.68 0.82
C GLN A 661 23.30 -12.39 -0.50
N CYS A 662 22.13 -12.13 -1.07
CA CYS A 662 21.74 -12.69 -2.36
C CYS A 662 22.10 -11.75 -3.52
N CYS A 663 22.52 -12.34 -4.64
CA CYS A 663 22.88 -11.67 -5.89
C CYS A 663 22.17 -12.38 -7.06
N LEU A 664 21.65 -11.65 -8.04
CA LEU A 664 20.99 -12.24 -9.21
C LEU A 664 21.97 -12.51 -10.33
N THR A 665 21.74 -13.57 -11.08
CA THR A 665 22.54 -14.01 -12.24
C THR A 665 22.88 -12.88 -13.21
N LYS A 666 21.92 -12.04 -13.57
CA LYS A 666 22.14 -10.92 -14.50
C LYS A 666 23.20 -9.92 -14.01
N HIS A 667 23.36 -9.77 -12.70
CA HIS A 667 24.37 -8.87 -12.13
C HIS A 667 25.73 -9.54 -12.00
N VAL A 668 25.77 -10.85 -11.92
CA VAL A 668 27.01 -11.63 -11.98
C VAL A 668 27.63 -11.56 -13.38
N PHE A 669 26.80 -11.65 -14.42
CA PHE A 669 27.29 -11.48 -15.82
C PHE A 669 27.58 -10.04 -16.22
N LYS A 670 26.81 -9.08 -15.66
CA LYS A 670 26.95 -7.65 -15.98
C LYS A 670 27.34 -6.88 -14.71
N ILE A 671 28.61 -7.04 -14.31
CA ILE A 671 29.14 -6.36 -13.13
C ILE A 671 29.18 -4.85 -13.39
N SER A 672 28.66 -4.06 -12.44
CA SER A 672 28.82 -2.62 -12.41
C SER A 672 29.35 -2.15 -11.07
N ARG A 673 30.29 -1.19 -11.08
CA ARG A 673 30.87 -0.63 -9.85
C ARG A 673 29.82 -0.05 -8.91
N GLN A 674 28.78 0.59 -9.44
CA GLN A 674 27.67 1.11 -8.65
C GLN A 674 26.88 0.00 -7.94
N TYR A 675 26.65 -1.13 -8.60
CA TYR A 675 25.98 -2.27 -8.00
C TYR A 675 26.81 -2.86 -6.86
N LEU A 676 28.12 -3.09 -7.10
CA LEU A 676 29.01 -3.61 -6.07
C LEU A 676 29.14 -2.66 -4.89
N ALA A 677 29.22 -1.34 -5.11
CA ALA A 677 29.23 -0.33 -4.05
C ALA A 677 27.94 -0.38 -3.21
N ASN A 678 26.76 -0.47 -3.84
CA ASN A 678 25.52 -0.63 -3.09
C ASN A 678 25.45 -1.96 -2.33
N LEU A 679 26.06 -3.01 -2.87
CA LEU A 679 26.10 -4.32 -2.23
C LEU A 679 27.03 -4.31 -1.01
N SER A 680 28.20 -3.65 -1.11
CA SER A 680 29.13 -3.50 0.01
C SER A 680 28.49 -2.73 1.18
N LEU A 681 27.72 -1.67 0.91
CA LEU A 681 26.98 -0.95 1.95
C LEU A 681 25.97 -1.85 2.69
N LYS A 682 25.27 -2.74 1.98
CA LYS A 682 24.34 -3.69 2.60
C LYS A 682 25.09 -4.74 3.44
N ILE A 683 26.18 -5.27 2.93
CA ILE A 683 27.01 -6.24 3.66
C ILE A 683 27.54 -5.60 4.93
N ASN A 684 28.09 -4.39 4.84
CA ASN A 684 28.65 -3.70 6.00
C ASN A 684 27.66 -3.63 7.18
N VAL A 685 26.43 -3.16 6.93
CA VAL A 685 25.43 -3.00 8.01
C VAL A 685 24.89 -4.34 8.51
N LYS A 686 24.79 -5.36 7.65
CA LYS A 686 24.42 -6.72 8.06
C LYS A 686 25.49 -7.36 8.97
N MET A 687 26.73 -6.99 8.77
CA MET A 687 27.86 -7.43 9.59
C MET A 687 28.13 -6.51 10.79
N GLY A 688 27.20 -5.57 11.08
CA GLY A 688 27.27 -4.70 12.26
C GLY A 688 28.08 -3.41 12.09
N GLY A 689 28.59 -3.12 10.89
CA GLY A 689 29.24 -1.85 10.55
C GLY A 689 28.28 -0.67 10.42
N ARG A 690 28.82 0.52 10.25
CA ARG A 690 28.09 1.77 9.95
C ARG A 690 28.58 2.36 8.63
N ASN A 691 27.66 2.77 7.74
CA ASN A 691 28.06 3.36 6.47
C ASN A 691 28.41 4.84 6.60
N THR A 692 27.55 5.59 7.28
CA THR A 692 27.69 7.02 7.54
C THR A 692 26.95 7.38 8.82
N VAL A 693 27.28 8.52 9.40
CA VAL A 693 26.54 9.13 10.52
C VAL A 693 26.31 10.61 10.24
N LEU A 694 25.37 11.20 10.91
CA LEU A 694 25.17 12.66 10.90
C LEU A 694 26.35 13.31 11.63
N LEU A 695 26.92 14.38 11.05
CA LEU A 695 28.00 15.14 11.72
C LEU A 695 27.50 15.73 13.05
N ASP A 696 26.23 16.17 13.07
CA ASP A 696 25.57 16.72 14.26
C ASP A 696 25.44 15.68 15.40
N ALA A 697 25.38 14.38 15.09
CA ALA A 697 25.41 13.33 16.10
C ALA A 697 26.74 13.31 16.86
N LEU A 698 27.86 13.38 16.13
CA LEU A 698 29.21 13.35 16.70
C LEU A 698 29.52 14.64 17.47
N SER A 699 28.87 15.74 17.08
CA SER A 699 28.99 17.04 17.74
C SER A 699 27.98 17.25 18.87
N TRP A 700 27.18 16.24 19.22
CA TRP A 700 26.11 16.28 20.24
C TRP A 700 25.08 17.37 20.00
N ARG A 701 24.72 17.63 18.73
CA ARG A 701 23.83 18.74 18.32
C ARG A 701 22.50 18.31 17.72
N ILE A 702 22.15 17.03 17.70
CA ILE A 702 20.84 16.62 17.24
C ILE A 702 19.83 17.01 18.33
N PRO A 703 18.88 17.94 18.04
CA PRO A 703 17.93 18.41 19.03
C PRO A 703 17.11 17.26 19.63
N LEU A 704 16.94 17.25 20.96
CA LEU A 704 16.18 16.28 21.72
C LEU A 704 16.56 14.80 21.40
N VAL A 705 17.78 14.57 20.94
CA VAL A 705 18.36 13.23 20.74
C VAL A 705 19.74 13.13 21.39
N SER A 706 20.61 14.12 21.15
CA SER A 706 21.97 14.06 21.64
C SER A 706 22.13 14.45 23.11
N ASP A 707 21.20 15.21 23.67
CA ASP A 707 21.23 15.75 25.03
C ASP A 707 21.11 14.67 26.12
N ILE A 708 20.26 13.68 25.93
CA ILE A 708 20.09 12.53 26.84
C ILE A 708 19.93 11.24 26.05
N PRO A 709 20.24 10.06 26.67
CA PRO A 709 20.06 8.77 26.03
C PRO A 709 18.65 8.60 25.46
N THR A 710 18.55 8.65 24.14
CA THR A 710 17.30 8.63 23.39
C THR A 710 17.22 7.39 22.51
N ILE A 711 16.12 6.66 22.60
CA ILE A 711 15.83 5.48 21.78
C ILE A 711 14.78 5.82 20.73
N ILE A 712 15.03 5.45 19.47
CA ILE A 712 14.10 5.69 18.36
C ILE A 712 13.56 4.38 17.83
N PHE A 713 12.24 4.21 17.92
CA PHE A 713 11.51 3.07 17.41
C PHE A 713 10.91 3.34 16.04
N GLY A 714 10.79 2.28 15.24
CA GLY A 714 9.95 2.24 14.06
C GLY A 714 9.08 0.99 14.09
N ALA A 715 7.81 1.11 13.72
CA ALA A 715 6.89 -0.01 13.67
C ALA A 715 6.02 0.01 12.41
N ASP A 716 5.74 -1.16 11.85
CA ASP A 716 4.86 -1.36 10.68
C ASP A 716 4.15 -2.70 10.74
N VAL A 717 2.97 -2.78 10.13
CA VAL A 717 2.20 -4.00 9.96
C VAL A 717 1.96 -4.25 8.47
N THR A 718 2.44 -5.38 7.98
CA THR A 718 2.23 -5.81 6.59
C THR A 718 1.07 -6.79 6.51
N HIS A 719 0.06 -6.47 5.70
CA HIS A 719 -1.10 -7.32 5.48
C HIS A 719 -0.93 -8.26 4.28
N PRO A 720 -1.61 -9.43 4.28
CA PRO A 720 -1.64 -10.34 3.14
C PRO A 720 -2.25 -9.70 1.90
N GLU A 721 -1.89 -10.22 0.72
CA GLU A 721 -2.45 -9.77 -0.55
C GLU A 721 -3.94 -10.16 -0.68
N SER A 722 -4.67 -9.47 -1.56
CA SER A 722 -6.06 -9.84 -1.86
C SER A 722 -6.14 -11.23 -2.50
N GLY A 723 -6.92 -12.12 -1.88
CA GLY A 723 -7.03 -13.53 -2.28
C GLY A 723 -6.23 -14.48 -1.39
N GLU A 724 -5.45 -13.96 -0.44
CA GLU A 724 -4.79 -14.74 0.61
C GLU A 724 -5.59 -14.60 1.92
N ASP A 725 -6.86 -15.00 1.88
CA ASP A 725 -7.84 -14.72 2.95
C ASP A 725 -7.51 -15.37 4.31
N CYS A 726 -6.52 -16.27 4.34
CA CYS A 726 -6.13 -17.03 5.53
C CYS A 726 -4.71 -16.71 6.04
N SER A 727 -3.94 -15.92 5.30
CA SER A 727 -2.58 -15.57 5.73
C SER A 727 -2.61 -14.57 6.88
N PRO A 728 -1.72 -14.69 7.88
CA PRO A 728 -1.62 -13.74 8.98
C PRO A 728 -1.08 -12.38 8.50
N SER A 729 -1.37 -11.33 9.26
CA SER A 729 -0.64 -10.07 9.18
C SER A 729 0.68 -10.19 9.94
N ILE A 730 1.71 -9.49 9.49
CA ILE A 730 3.02 -9.49 10.13
C ILE A 730 3.32 -8.11 10.68
N ALA A 731 3.52 -8.03 11.97
CA ALA A 731 4.00 -6.83 12.66
C ALA A 731 5.51 -6.89 12.84
N ALA A 732 6.16 -5.74 12.70
CA ALA A 732 7.57 -5.57 12.98
C ALA A 732 7.82 -4.31 13.79
N VAL A 733 8.73 -4.39 14.74
CA VAL A 733 9.25 -3.26 15.51
C VAL A 733 10.76 -3.27 15.41
N VAL A 734 11.34 -2.16 15.01
CA VAL A 734 12.78 -1.93 14.98
C VAL A 734 13.16 -0.80 15.92
N VAL A 735 14.40 -0.80 16.40
CA VAL A 735 14.87 0.21 17.33
C VAL A 735 16.34 0.53 17.11
N SER A 736 16.73 1.78 17.32
CA SER A 736 18.12 2.19 17.34
C SER A 736 18.89 1.44 18.43
N GLN A 737 20.12 1.01 18.11
CA GLN A 737 21.03 0.27 19.00
C GLN A 737 22.32 1.04 19.27
N ASP A 738 22.38 2.29 18.84
CA ASP A 738 23.47 3.23 19.06
C ASP A 738 22.91 4.60 19.40
N TRP A 739 23.68 5.33 20.18
CA TRP A 739 23.35 6.70 20.61
C TRP A 739 24.66 7.45 20.85
N PRO A 740 24.81 8.70 20.38
CA PRO A 740 23.77 9.55 19.76
C PRO A 740 23.63 9.38 18.23
N GLU A 741 24.34 8.49 17.56
CA GLU A 741 24.42 8.41 16.10
C GLU A 741 23.16 7.88 15.41
N VAL A 742 22.38 7.02 16.06
CA VAL A 742 21.07 6.51 15.59
C VAL A 742 21.12 5.92 14.18
N THR A 743 22.08 5.04 13.92
CA THR A 743 22.32 4.43 12.60
C THR A 743 22.32 2.90 12.60
N LYS A 744 22.52 2.25 13.75
CA LYS A 744 22.37 0.81 13.92
C LYS A 744 20.97 0.48 14.44
N TYR A 745 20.36 -0.55 13.89
CA TYR A 745 19.01 -0.97 14.28
C TYR A 745 18.92 -2.48 14.48
N ALA A 746 18.22 -2.88 15.53
CA ALA A 746 17.75 -4.25 15.73
C ALA A 746 16.24 -4.32 15.49
N GLY A 747 15.72 -5.53 15.18
CA GLY A 747 14.30 -5.66 14.89
C GLY A 747 13.71 -6.99 15.30
N LEU A 748 12.47 -6.95 15.77
CA LEU A 748 11.65 -8.10 16.12
C LEU A 748 10.42 -8.16 15.21
N VAL A 749 9.94 -9.38 14.95
CA VAL A 749 8.78 -9.62 14.08
C VAL A 749 7.84 -10.62 14.71
N CYS A 750 6.53 -10.45 14.52
CA CYS A 750 5.52 -11.41 14.95
C CYS A 750 4.38 -11.56 13.94
N ALA A 751 3.72 -12.72 13.94
CA ALA A 751 2.50 -12.95 13.20
C ALA A 751 1.29 -12.63 14.10
N GLN A 752 0.27 -11.99 13.51
CA GLN A 752 -0.96 -11.61 14.18
C GLN A 752 -2.19 -11.86 13.28
N PRO A 753 -3.42 -11.78 13.80
CA PRO A 753 -4.62 -12.08 13.04
C PRO A 753 -4.71 -11.35 11.71
N HIS A 754 -5.41 -11.99 10.75
CA HIS A 754 -5.60 -11.47 9.41
C HIS A 754 -6.16 -10.04 9.41
N ARG A 755 -5.44 -9.10 8.75
CA ARG A 755 -5.81 -7.67 8.62
C ARG A 755 -5.99 -6.92 9.94
N GLN A 756 -5.36 -7.38 10.99
CA GLN A 756 -5.29 -6.63 12.24
C GLN A 756 -4.13 -5.61 12.16
N GLU A 757 -4.46 -4.33 12.34
CA GLU A 757 -3.48 -3.22 12.30
C GLU A 757 -2.81 -3.01 13.64
N LEU A 758 -3.56 -3.10 14.75
CA LEU A 758 -3.03 -2.96 16.10
C LEU A 758 -1.99 -4.05 16.41
N ILE A 759 -0.80 -3.65 16.87
CA ILE A 759 0.28 -4.59 17.21
C ILE A 759 0.04 -5.18 18.59
N GLN A 760 -0.24 -6.48 18.65
CA GLN A 760 -0.60 -7.16 19.91
C GLN A 760 0.61 -7.50 20.78
N ASP A 761 1.74 -7.84 20.18
CA ASP A 761 2.94 -8.33 20.87
C ASP A 761 3.90 -7.22 21.35
N LEU A 762 3.47 -5.95 21.35
CA LEU A 762 4.29 -4.86 21.91
C LEU A 762 4.63 -5.11 23.38
N PHE A 763 3.63 -5.52 24.16
CA PHE A 763 3.79 -5.95 25.55
C PHE A 763 2.83 -7.10 25.83
N LYS A 764 3.30 -8.11 26.56
CA LYS A 764 2.48 -9.24 27.00
C LYS A 764 2.94 -9.79 28.33
N THR A 765 2.02 -10.35 29.06
CA THR A 765 2.26 -11.07 30.31
C THR A 765 1.71 -12.48 30.21
N TRP A 766 2.39 -13.44 30.84
CA TRP A 766 1.90 -14.81 30.96
C TRP A 766 2.26 -15.38 32.31
N GLN A 767 1.55 -16.41 32.74
CA GLN A 767 1.88 -17.17 33.93
C GLN A 767 2.90 -18.24 33.61
N ASP A 768 4.05 -18.15 34.27
CA ASP A 768 5.07 -19.18 34.24
C ASP A 768 4.95 -20.04 35.49
N PRO A 769 4.93 -21.39 35.39
CA PRO A 769 4.75 -22.24 36.57
C PRO A 769 5.80 -22.08 37.65
N GLN A 770 7.02 -21.67 37.29
CA GLN A 770 8.15 -21.54 38.21
C GLN A 770 8.42 -20.09 38.64
N ARG A 771 8.15 -19.13 37.76
CA ARG A 771 8.52 -17.72 37.94
C ARG A 771 7.33 -16.80 38.23
N GLY A 772 6.09 -17.34 38.27
CA GLY A 772 4.87 -16.55 38.44
C GLY A 772 4.53 -15.71 37.20
N THR A 773 4.07 -14.50 37.38
CA THR A 773 3.73 -13.61 36.27
C THR A 773 5.00 -13.08 35.61
N VAL A 774 5.24 -13.48 34.38
CA VAL A 774 6.38 -13.03 33.55
C VAL A 774 5.90 -11.97 32.55
N ALA A 775 6.64 -10.89 32.46
CA ALA A 775 6.42 -9.82 31.49
C ALA A 775 7.39 -9.93 30.31
N GLY A 776 6.89 -9.71 29.11
CA GLY A 776 7.67 -9.72 27.86
C GLY A 776 7.04 -8.85 26.78
N GLY A 777 7.40 -9.10 25.54
CA GLY A 777 6.93 -8.36 24.37
C GLY A 777 8.04 -7.56 23.70
N MET A 778 7.74 -7.10 22.48
CA MET A 778 8.76 -6.55 21.59
C MET A 778 9.44 -5.30 22.16
N ILE A 779 8.67 -4.41 22.80
CA ILE A 779 9.22 -3.16 23.39
C ILE A 779 10.19 -3.49 24.51
N ARG A 780 9.80 -4.39 25.41
CA ARG A 780 10.62 -4.76 26.56
C ARG A 780 11.96 -5.38 26.14
N GLU A 781 11.93 -6.30 25.16
CA GLU A 781 13.16 -6.92 24.63
C GLU A 781 14.06 -5.89 23.95
N LEU A 782 13.50 -4.95 23.19
CA LEU A 782 14.26 -3.94 22.47
C LEU A 782 14.84 -2.86 23.39
N LEU A 783 14.18 -2.51 24.50
CA LEU A 783 14.72 -1.64 25.56
C LEU A 783 15.94 -2.28 26.23
N LEU A 784 15.86 -3.59 26.54
CA LEU A 784 16.99 -4.34 27.08
C LEU A 784 18.15 -4.46 26.07
N ALA A 785 17.83 -4.65 24.79
CA ALA A 785 18.84 -4.70 23.73
C ALA A 785 19.57 -3.36 23.58
N PHE A 786 18.88 -2.24 23.67
CA PHE A 786 19.48 -0.90 23.67
C PHE A 786 20.43 -0.72 24.84
N LYS A 787 19.98 -1.05 26.08
CA LYS A 787 20.83 -0.97 27.27
C LYS A 787 22.08 -1.85 27.14
N LYS A 788 21.94 -3.06 26.59
CA LYS A 788 23.07 -3.96 26.34
C LYS A 788 24.07 -3.40 25.32
N ALA A 789 23.56 -2.75 24.25
CA ALA A 789 24.37 -2.23 23.16
C ALA A 789 25.07 -0.91 23.51
N THR A 790 24.40 -0.02 24.25
CA THR A 790 24.89 1.34 24.57
C THR A 790 25.46 1.48 25.98
N GLY A 791 25.18 0.52 26.88
CA GLY A 791 25.42 0.67 28.32
C GLY A 791 24.45 1.62 29.03
N GLN A 792 23.60 2.35 28.29
CA GLN A 792 22.71 3.40 28.80
C GLN A 792 21.27 2.92 28.90
N LYS A 793 20.55 3.38 29.93
CA LYS A 793 19.09 3.25 30.02
C LYS A 793 18.48 4.40 29.22
N PRO A 794 17.56 4.15 28.25
CA PRO A 794 16.93 5.24 27.50
C PRO A 794 16.12 6.16 28.45
N LEU A 795 16.32 7.44 28.33
CA LEU A 795 15.59 8.46 29.13
C LEU A 795 14.53 9.17 28.29
N ARG A 796 14.52 8.94 26.98
CA ARG A 796 13.54 9.48 26.01
C ARG A 796 13.18 8.43 24.96
N ILE A 797 11.90 8.36 24.57
CA ILE A 797 11.40 7.46 23.53
C ILE A 797 10.79 8.30 22.40
N ILE A 798 11.22 8.02 21.15
CA ILE A 798 10.57 8.52 19.93
C ILE A 798 10.07 7.32 19.15
N PHE A 799 8.78 7.29 18.81
CA PHE A 799 8.12 6.16 18.16
C PHE A 799 7.48 6.56 16.84
N TYR A 800 8.02 6.04 15.72
CA TYR A 800 7.44 6.22 14.38
C TYR A 800 6.63 4.99 13.98
N ARG A 801 5.32 5.16 13.75
CA ARG A 801 4.36 4.12 13.39
C ARG A 801 3.86 4.30 11.96
N ASP A 802 4.27 3.40 11.03
CA ASP A 802 3.83 3.46 9.63
C ASP A 802 2.50 2.72 9.43
N GLY A 803 1.74 3.17 8.43
CA GLY A 803 0.60 2.46 7.86
C GLY A 803 -0.77 2.69 8.50
N VAL A 804 -0.89 3.44 9.58
CA VAL A 804 -2.15 3.65 10.31
C VAL A 804 -3.06 4.65 9.58
N SER A 805 -4.34 4.32 9.46
CA SER A 805 -5.37 5.25 8.94
C SER A 805 -5.87 6.22 10.01
N GLU A 806 -6.31 7.42 9.60
CA GLU A 806 -6.81 8.46 10.53
C GLU A 806 -7.92 7.95 11.46
N GLY A 807 -8.84 7.13 10.94
CA GLY A 807 -9.91 6.53 11.75
C GLY A 807 -9.45 5.53 12.82
N GLN A 808 -8.16 5.16 12.83
CA GLN A 808 -7.57 4.23 13.80
C GLN A 808 -6.63 4.93 14.79
N PHE A 809 -6.33 6.22 14.61
CA PHE A 809 -5.39 6.96 15.45
C PHE A 809 -5.68 6.85 16.94
N TYR A 810 -6.94 7.02 17.32
CA TYR A 810 -7.36 6.92 18.70
C TYR A 810 -7.10 5.53 19.33
N GLN A 811 -7.44 4.47 18.58
CA GLN A 811 -7.22 3.11 19.06
C GLN A 811 -5.74 2.78 19.19
N ILE A 812 -4.94 3.16 18.18
CA ILE A 812 -3.50 2.93 18.16
C ILE A 812 -2.85 3.67 19.33
N LEU A 813 -3.17 4.94 19.53
CA LEU A 813 -2.64 5.71 20.64
C LEU A 813 -3.02 5.09 21.99
N LEU A 814 -4.28 4.72 22.17
CA LEU A 814 -4.77 4.15 23.43
C LEU A 814 -4.07 2.83 23.78
N TYR A 815 -3.93 1.92 22.82
CA TYR A 815 -3.41 0.57 23.09
C TYR A 815 -1.89 0.45 22.94
N GLU A 816 -1.30 1.07 21.91
CA GLU A 816 0.14 0.93 21.65
C GLU A 816 0.96 1.81 22.60
N LEU A 817 0.51 3.04 22.94
CA LEU A 817 1.17 3.87 23.94
C LEU A 817 1.08 3.25 25.35
N ASP A 818 -0.08 2.69 25.72
CA ASP A 818 -0.24 1.96 26.98
C ASP A 818 0.70 0.74 27.06
N ALA A 819 0.85 0.00 25.94
CA ALA A 819 1.78 -1.12 25.87
C ALA A 819 3.25 -0.68 26.06
N ILE A 820 3.65 0.47 25.46
CA ILE A 820 4.98 1.04 25.67
C ILE A 820 5.19 1.37 27.17
N ARG A 821 4.24 2.03 27.81
CA ARG A 821 4.32 2.36 29.22
C ARG A 821 4.38 1.14 30.13
N LYS A 822 3.55 0.13 29.87
CA LYS A 822 3.57 -1.15 30.59
C LYS A 822 4.91 -1.89 30.41
N ALA A 823 5.49 -1.85 29.22
CA ALA A 823 6.78 -2.42 28.96
C ALA A 823 7.89 -1.74 29.79
N CYS A 824 7.89 -0.41 29.85
CA CYS A 824 8.80 0.37 30.68
C CYS A 824 8.62 0.05 32.16
N ALA A 825 7.40 0.12 32.68
CA ALA A 825 7.08 -0.16 34.08
C ALA A 825 7.42 -1.61 34.50
N SER A 826 7.36 -2.57 33.57
CA SER A 826 7.74 -3.98 33.82
C SER A 826 9.25 -4.18 34.03
N LEU A 827 10.08 -3.23 33.59
CA LEU A 827 11.52 -3.24 33.82
C LEU A 827 11.86 -2.66 35.20
N GLU A 828 11.21 -1.56 35.54
CA GLU A 828 11.36 -0.84 36.80
C GLU A 828 10.09 0.00 37.03
N PRO A 829 9.38 -0.11 38.17
CA PRO A 829 8.09 0.55 38.37
C PRO A 829 8.10 2.07 38.16
N SER A 830 9.21 2.74 38.50
CA SER A 830 9.41 4.18 38.35
C SER A 830 9.90 4.58 36.93
N TYR A 831 10.21 3.63 36.06
CA TYR A 831 10.73 3.92 34.75
C TYR A 831 9.63 4.25 33.76
N GLN A 832 9.40 5.56 33.57
CA GLN A 832 8.40 6.13 32.67
C GLN A 832 9.02 7.25 31.83
N PRO A 833 9.90 6.92 30.88
CA PRO A 833 10.52 7.93 30.01
C PRO A 833 9.43 8.64 29.17
N PRO A 834 9.59 9.94 28.88
CA PRO A 834 8.68 10.68 28.04
C PRO A 834 8.67 10.11 26.61
N VAL A 835 7.49 10.04 26.00
CA VAL A 835 7.25 9.42 24.70
C VAL A 835 6.75 10.45 23.70
N THR A 836 7.33 10.48 22.49
CA THR A 836 6.76 11.14 21.32
C THR A 836 6.28 10.07 20.35
N PHE A 837 4.98 10.05 20.05
CA PHE A 837 4.36 9.05 19.17
C PHE A 837 3.90 9.68 17.87
N ILE A 838 4.49 9.26 16.75
CA ILE A 838 4.31 9.87 15.42
C ILE A 838 3.80 8.81 14.45
N VAL A 839 2.66 9.05 13.84
CA VAL A 839 2.18 8.23 12.72
C VAL A 839 2.78 8.74 11.41
N VAL A 840 3.22 7.80 10.59
CA VAL A 840 3.78 8.08 9.27
C VAL A 840 2.83 7.54 8.20
N GLN A 841 2.36 8.40 7.31
CA GLN A 841 1.48 8.02 6.22
C GLN A 841 2.15 8.34 4.88
N LYS A 842 2.42 7.32 4.08
CA LYS A 842 2.91 7.48 2.71
C LYS A 842 1.81 7.36 1.66
N ARG A 843 0.69 6.72 2.01
CA ARG A 843 -0.37 6.34 1.08
C ARG A 843 -1.55 7.31 1.04
N HIS A 844 -1.27 8.59 1.32
CA HIS A 844 -2.23 9.67 1.14
C HIS A 844 -2.28 10.17 -0.31
N HIS A 845 -3.24 11.04 -0.61
CA HIS A 845 -3.51 11.57 -1.94
C HIS A 845 -3.04 13.02 -2.15
N THR A 846 -2.38 13.63 -1.18
CA THR A 846 -1.80 14.98 -1.33
C THR A 846 -0.55 14.91 -2.21
N ARG A 847 -0.46 15.81 -3.20
CA ARG A 847 0.69 16.03 -4.08
C ARG A 847 1.11 17.49 -3.98
N LEU A 848 2.42 17.70 -4.05
CA LEU A 848 3.00 19.03 -4.05
C LEU A 848 3.72 19.27 -5.37
N PHE A 849 3.48 20.40 -5.97
CA PHE A 849 4.05 20.83 -7.24
C PHE A 849 4.84 22.13 -7.07
N ALA A 850 5.88 22.32 -7.86
CA ALA A 850 6.59 23.59 -7.89
C ALA A 850 5.66 24.68 -8.42
N ASN A 851 5.81 25.90 -7.92
CA ASN A 851 5.06 27.05 -8.41
C ASN A 851 5.37 27.32 -9.89
N ASN A 852 6.65 27.17 -10.28
CA ASN A 852 7.11 27.24 -11.65
C ASN A 852 7.94 25.98 -11.99
N HIS A 853 7.43 25.12 -12.85
CA HIS A 853 8.10 23.87 -13.26
C HIS A 853 9.38 24.09 -14.08
N ASN A 854 9.58 25.28 -14.66
CA ASN A 854 10.77 25.62 -15.44
C ASN A 854 11.90 26.18 -14.58
N ASP A 855 11.64 26.49 -13.33
CA ASP A 855 12.63 27.00 -12.39
C ASP A 855 13.46 25.85 -11.80
N ARG A 856 14.70 25.76 -12.23
CA ARG A 856 15.64 24.73 -11.76
C ARG A 856 16.20 25.00 -10.36
N SER A 857 16.01 26.17 -9.81
CA SER A 857 16.38 26.48 -8.44
C SER A 857 15.38 25.93 -7.44
N SER A 858 14.13 25.73 -7.85
CA SER A 858 13.02 25.21 -7.04
C SER A 858 12.64 23.77 -7.38
N THR A 859 13.28 23.13 -8.39
CA THR A 859 12.96 21.77 -8.82
C THR A 859 14.19 20.87 -8.94
N ASP A 860 13.97 19.56 -8.78
CA ASP A 860 14.96 18.54 -9.09
C ASP A 860 15.05 18.29 -10.62
N LYS A 861 15.96 17.41 -11.04
CA LYS A 861 16.14 17.04 -12.48
C LYS A 861 14.90 16.44 -13.14
N SER A 862 13.95 15.92 -12.36
CA SER A 862 12.70 15.32 -12.82
C SER A 862 11.51 16.29 -12.81
N GLY A 863 11.72 17.55 -12.37
CA GLY A 863 10.69 18.57 -12.23
C GLY A 863 9.89 18.48 -10.93
N ASN A 864 10.32 17.66 -9.97
CA ASN A 864 9.73 17.59 -8.64
C ASN A 864 10.25 18.70 -7.74
N ILE A 865 9.51 19.03 -6.69
CA ILE A 865 9.97 19.90 -5.60
C ILE A 865 11.25 19.35 -4.97
N LEU A 866 12.07 20.23 -4.41
CA LEU A 866 13.37 19.87 -3.85
C LEU A 866 13.24 18.94 -2.63
N PRO A 867 14.19 18.01 -2.41
CA PRO A 867 14.30 17.28 -1.16
C PRO A 867 14.49 18.22 0.03
N GLY A 868 13.83 17.90 1.13
CA GLY A 868 13.76 18.78 2.31
C GLY A 868 12.53 19.70 2.31
N THR A 869 11.72 19.73 1.23
CA THR A 869 10.50 20.55 1.23
C THR A 869 9.53 20.06 2.29
N VAL A 870 9.21 20.95 3.24
CA VAL A 870 8.26 20.74 4.33
C VAL A 870 7.10 21.72 4.22
N VAL A 871 5.88 21.21 4.45
CA VAL A 871 4.64 21.96 4.54
C VAL A 871 3.99 21.64 5.87
N ASP A 872 3.75 22.62 6.71
CA ASP A 872 3.10 22.51 8.02
C ASP A 872 1.93 23.48 8.19
N SER A 873 1.53 24.14 7.10
CA SER A 873 0.47 25.14 7.08
C SER A 873 -0.59 24.84 6.01
N LYS A 874 -1.64 25.63 5.98
CA LYS A 874 -2.76 25.66 5.02
C LYS A 874 -3.48 24.32 4.80
N ILE A 875 -2.78 23.29 4.27
CA ILE A 875 -3.37 21.96 3.97
C ILE A 875 -3.24 20.97 5.13
N CYS A 876 -2.56 21.36 6.19
CA CYS A 876 -2.45 20.57 7.42
C CYS A 876 -3.71 20.67 8.27
N HIS A 877 -3.84 19.79 9.26
CA HIS A 877 -4.98 19.74 10.17
C HIS A 877 -5.18 21.06 10.91
N PRO A 878 -6.44 21.52 11.16
CA PRO A 878 -6.68 22.81 11.81
C PRO A 878 -6.05 22.97 13.18
N THR A 879 -6.05 21.91 14.00
CA THR A 879 -5.65 21.95 15.42
C THR A 879 -4.55 20.95 15.76
N GLU A 880 -4.53 19.76 15.15
CA GLU A 880 -3.57 18.70 15.46
C GLU A 880 -2.19 18.99 14.85
N PHE A 881 -1.16 18.39 15.40
CA PHE A 881 0.21 18.59 14.94
C PHE A 881 0.56 17.60 13.82
N ASP A 882 0.53 18.07 12.60
CA ASP A 882 0.92 17.31 11.41
C ASP A 882 1.72 18.16 10.42
N PHE A 883 2.49 17.51 9.57
CA PHE A 883 3.24 18.13 8.48
C PHE A 883 3.51 17.16 7.33
N TYR A 884 3.69 17.70 6.13
CA TYR A 884 4.12 16.95 4.95
C TYR A 884 5.60 17.21 4.70
N LEU A 885 6.39 16.16 4.50
CA LEU A 885 7.82 16.26 4.22
C LEU A 885 8.18 15.48 2.94
N CYS A 886 8.75 16.15 1.96
CA CYS A 886 9.36 15.55 0.79
C CYS A 886 10.88 15.46 1.00
N SER A 887 11.34 14.45 1.73
CA SER A 887 12.76 14.29 2.07
C SER A 887 13.63 13.75 0.93
N HIS A 888 13.05 13.33 -0.21
CA HIS A 888 13.74 12.58 -1.28
C HIS A 888 13.62 13.25 -2.65
N ALA A 889 14.64 13.06 -3.50
CA ALA A 889 14.57 13.43 -4.90
C ALA A 889 13.72 12.42 -5.70
N GLY A 890 12.95 12.90 -6.67
CA GLY A 890 12.18 12.06 -7.58
C GLY A 890 13.07 11.16 -8.43
N ILE A 891 12.70 9.88 -8.54
CA ILE A 891 13.37 8.93 -9.46
C ILE A 891 12.54 8.79 -10.73
N GLN A 892 11.24 8.61 -10.56
CA GLN A 892 10.29 8.44 -11.66
C GLN A 892 8.93 8.99 -11.26
N GLY A 893 8.31 9.77 -12.15
CA GLY A 893 7.01 10.37 -11.90
C GLY A 893 7.04 11.49 -10.86
N THR A 894 5.89 11.78 -10.28
CA THR A 894 5.71 12.82 -9.26
C THR A 894 6.05 12.28 -7.88
N SER A 895 6.90 13.00 -7.15
CA SER A 895 7.26 12.68 -5.76
C SER A 895 6.03 12.76 -4.85
N ARG A 896 5.92 11.80 -3.95
CA ARG A 896 4.88 11.78 -2.93
C ARG A 896 5.52 12.15 -1.59
N PRO A 897 5.19 13.28 -0.97
CA PRO A 897 5.67 13.59 0.37
C PRO A 897 5.20 12.52 1.36
N ALA A 898 5.89 12.36 2.48
CA ALA A 898 5.34 11.62 3.60
C ALA A 898 4.54 12.57 4.48
N HIS A 899 3.43 12.14 5.03
CA HIS A 899 2.63 12.87 6.00
C HIS A 899 2.95 12.32 7.38
N TYR A 900 3.41 13.17 8.27
CA TYR A 900 3.73 12.86 9.66
C TYR A 900 2.69 13.50 10.54
N HIS A 901 2.11 12.71 11.45
CA HIS A 901 1.09 13.15 12.38
C HIS A 901 1.54 12.81 13.81
N VAL A 902 1.85 13.84 14.60
CA VAL A 902 2.30 13.71 15.99
C VAL A 902 1.06 13.54 16.86
N LEU A 903 0.75 12.29 17.23
CA LEU A 903 -0.43 11.98 18.03
C LEU A 903 -0.23 12.29 19.52
N TRP A 904 1.01 12.15 19.99
CA TRP A 904 1.38 12.33 21.38
C TRP A 904 2.80 12.85 21.50
N ASP A 905 3.04 13.84 22.33
CA ASP A 905 4.38 14.38 22.56
C ASP A 905 4.54 14.86 24.00
N GLU A 906 5.38 14.17 24.77
CA GLU A 906 5.79 14.52 26.13
C GLU A 906 7.19 15.13 26.17
N ASN A 907 7.90 15.06 25.07
CA ASN A 907 9.24 15.63 24.93
C ASN A 907 9.21 17.11 24.56
N ASN A 908 8.02 17.65 24.24
CA ASN A 908 7.79 19.05 23.87
C ASN A 908 8.63 19.51 22.65
N PHE A 909 8.63 18.69 21.60
CA PHE A 909 9.29 19.06 20.33
C PHE A 909 8.69 20.33 19.73
N THR A 910 9.53 21.26 19.32
CA THR A 910 9.13 22.31 18.40
C THR A 910 8.91 21.76 17.00
N ALA A 911 8.20 22.50 16.15
CA ALA A 911 8.00 22.10 14.76
C ALA A 911 9.34 21.95 14.01
N ASP A 912 10.29 22.84 14.21
CA ASP A 912 11.60 22.78 13.56
C ASP A 912 12.43 21.57 14.00
N GLU A 913 12.42 21.23 15.27
CA GLU A 913 13.20 20.11 15.81
C GLU A 913 12.72 18.77 15.24
N ILE A 914 11.40 18.49 15.27
CA ILE A 914 10.87 17.21 14.77
C ILE A 914 10.93 17.11 13.25
N GLN A 915 10.73 18.22 12.52
CA GLN A 915 10.84 18.27 11.06
C GLN A 915 12.30 18.05 10.63
N SER A 916 13.25 18.71 11.29
CA SER A 916 14.69 18.57 11.01
C SER A 916 15.19 17.18 11.37
N LEU A 917 14.85 16.67 12.56
CA LEU A 917 15.21 15.30 12.96
C LEU A 917 14.70 14.29 11.92
N THR A 918 13.42 14.37 11.55
CA THR A 918 12.80 13.46 10.59
C THR A 918 13.46 13.56 9.21
N ASN A 919 13.77 14.77 8.73
CA ASN A 919 14.47 15.00 7.48
C ASN A 919 15.90 14.44 7.52
N ASN A 920 16.65 14.74 8.58
CA ASN A 920 18.06 14.37 8.70
C ASN A 920 18.23 12.84 8.79
N LEU A 921 17.35 12.16 9.54
CA LEU A 921 17.33 10.68 9.58
C LEU A 921 17.12 10.08 8.19
N CYS A 922 16.36 10.70 7.28
CA CYS A 922 16.16 10.18 5.93
C CYS A 922 17.45 10.07 5.10
N TYR A 923 18.52 10.74 5.50
CA TYR A 923 19.85 10.67 4.88
C TYR A 923 20.73 9.55 5.44
N THR A 924 20.34 8.90 6.54
CA THR A 924 21.10 7.80 7.16
C THR A 924 20.71 6.41 6.68
N TYR A 925 19.82 6.29 5.70
CA TYR A 925 19.34 5.00 5.21
C TYR A 925 20.47 4.14 4.63
N ALA A 926 20.70 2.97 5.24
CA ALA A 926 21.90 2.17 5.06
C ALA A 926 22.03 1.49 3.68
N ARG A 927 20.96 1.34 2.92
CA ARG A 927 20.96 0.52 1.68
C ARG A 927 21.36 1.27 0.42
N CYS A 928 21.44 2.59 0.45
CA CYS A 928 21.81 3.41 -0.70
C CYS A 928 22.32 4.80 -0.28
N THR A 929 23.00 5.48 -1.19
CA THR A 929 23.51 6.85 -1.04
C THR A 929 22.49 7.88 -1.57
N ARG A 930 21.26 7.84 -1.01
CA ARG A 930 20.17 8.77 -1.33
C ARG A 930 19.30 8.97 -0.09
N SER A 931 18.79 10.18 0.07
CA SER A 931 17.72 10.40 1.06
C SER A 931 16.46 9.61 0.67
N VAL A 932 15.82 9.02 1.66
CA VAL A 932 14.63 8.19 1.47
C VAL A 932 13.36 8.97 1.80
N SER A 933 12.24 8.48 1.29
CA SER A 933 10.95 9.18 1.34
C SER A 933 10.15 8.95 2.63
N VAL A 934 10.64 8.09 3.51
CA VAL A 934 10.05 7.75 4.81
C VAL A 934 11.20 7.64 5.80
N VAL A 935 11.01 8.12 7.01
CA VAL A 935 12.01 8.05 8.07
C VAL A 935 12.53 6.62 8.26
N PRO A 936 13.85 6.38 8.31
CA PRO A 936 14.45 5.06 8.30
C PRO A 936 13.91 4.08 9.33
N PRO A 937 13.67 4.40 10.60
CA PRO A 937 13.11 3.43 11.55
C PRO A 937 11.78 2.81 11.05
N ALA A 938 10.84 3.62 10.57
CA ALA A 938 9.59 3.12 9.98
C ALA A 938 9.85 2.30 8.70
N TYR A 939 10.78 2.75 7.86
CA TYR A 939 11.15 2.04 6.64
C TYR A 939 11.81 0.68 6.93
N TYR A 940 12.65 0.58 7.95
CA TYR A 940 13.27 -0.67 8.38
C TYR A 940 12.24 -1.64 8.98
N ALA A 941 11.28 -1.15 9.75
CA ALA A 941 10.16 -1.97 10.24
C ALA A 941 9.38 -2.59 9.06
N HIS A 942 9.11 -1.79 8.02
CA HIS A 942 8.48 -2.28 6.79
C HIS A 942 9.31 -3.40 6.13
N LEU A 943 10.63 -3.23 6.01
CA LEU A 943 11.51 -4.26 5.45
C LEU A 943 11.53 -5.53 6.29
N ALA A 944 11.56 -5.40 7.62
CA ALA A 944 11.55 -6.53 8.55
C ALA A 944 10.22 -7.30 8.48
N ALA A 945 9.07 -6.61 8.48
CA ALA A 945 7.75 -7.22 8.34
C ALA A 945 7.63 -7.97 7.00
N TYR A 946 8.10 -7.35 5.91
CA TYR A 946 8.09 -7.99 4.60
C TYR A 946 9.01 -9.22 4.55
N ARG A 947 10.21 -9.16 5.16
CA ARG A 947 11.13 -10.29 5.27
C ARG A 947 10.49 -11.45 6.01
N ALA A 948 9.79 -11.19 7.09
CA ALA A 948 9.17 -12.21 7.93
C ALA A 948 7.98 -12.95 7.27
N ARG A 949 7.40 -12.42 6.19
CA ARG A 949 6.41 -13.17 5.38
C ARG A 949 7.00 -14.46 4.80
N PHE A 950 8.30 -14.51 4.53
CA PHE A 950 8.98 -15.71 4.04
C PHE A 950 9.21 -16.76 5.12
N TYR A 951 9.03 -16.43 6.40
CA TYR A 951 9.20 -17.39 7.50
C TYR A 951 7.97 -18.30 7.70
N ILE A 952 6.84 -17.94 7.09
CA ILE A 952 5.63 -18.76 7.10
C ILE A 952 5.87 -19.95 6.16
N GLU A 953 5.93 -21.16 6.72
CA GLU A 953 6.01 -22.38 5.91
C GLU A 953 4.68 -22.64 5.22
N PRO A 954 4.68 -22.94 3.89
CA PRO A 954 3.47 -23.47 3.26
C PRO A 954 3.14 -24.82 3.90
N GLU A 955 1.90 -24.99 4.33
CA GLU A 955 1.44 -26.29 4.82
C GLU A 955 1.62 -27.35 3.73
N ALA A 956 2.37 -28.40 4.03
CA ALA A 956 2.44 -29.60 3.20
C ALA A 956 1.08 -30.29 3.26
N SER A 957 0.19 -30.00 2.30
CA SER A 957 -1.07 -30.73 2.17
C SER A 957 -0.80 -32.08 1.53
N GLU A 958 -0.92 -33.15 2.29
CA GLU A 958 -0.89 -34.54 1.78
C GLU A 958 -1.94 -34.83 0.71
N ASN A 959 -2.87 -33.95 0.45
CA ASN A 959 -3.99 -34.10 -0.48
C ASN A 959 -4.27 -32.90 -1.39
N GLY A 960 -3.27 -32.25 -1.95
CA GLY A 960 -3.42 -31.37 -3.13
C GLY A 960 -4.46 -30.23 -3.08
N LYS A 961 -5.18 -30.05 -1.97
CA LYS A 961 -6.06 -28.91 -1.72
C LYS A 961 -5.54 -28.17 -0.48
N ALA A 962 -4.97 -27.01 -0.68
CA ALA A 962 -4.67 -26.08 0.40
C ALA A 962 -5.95 -25.87 1.22
N ARG A 963 -6.10 -26.60 2.31
CA ARG A 963 -7.22 -26.44 3.24
C ARG A 963 -6.84 -25.28 4.15
N CYS A 964 -7.40 -24.14 3.84
CA CYS A 964 -7.36 -23.00 4.72
C CYS A 964 -8.12 -23.36 6.00
N THR A 965 -7.42 -23.68 7.07
CA THR A 965 -8.00 -23.89 8.40
C THR A 965 -8.27 -22.56 9.09
N CYS A 966 -8.99 -21.67 8.43
CA CYS A 966 -9.66 -20.56 9.08
C CYS A 966 -10.94 -21.12 9.69
N THR A 967 -10.85 -21.75 10.85
CA THR A 967 -12.04 -21.99 11.68
C THR A 967 -12.44 -20.65 12.30
N THR A 968 -13.69 -20.30 12.12
CA THR A 968 -14.38 -19.10 12.61
C THR A 968 -14.48 -19.02 14.14
N ASN A 969 -13.80 -19.88 14.86
CA ASN A 969 -13.77 -19.93 16.33
C ASN A 969 -12.31 -19.88 16.81
N GLY A 970 -11.84 -18.69 17.22
CA GLY A 970 -10.81 -18.48 18.23
C GLY A 970 -9.44 -19.19 18.08
N SER A 971 -9.04 -19.69 16.90
CA SER A 971 -7.75 -20.35 16.76
C SER A 971 -6.60 -19.34 16.81
N SER A 972 -5.68 -19.53 17.74
CA SER A 972 -4.45 -18.76 17.88
C SER A 972 -3.65 -18.77 16.58
N VAL A 973 -3.18 -17.60 16.14
CA VAL A 973 -2.29 -17.48 14.99
C VAL A 973 -0.99 -18.25 15.27
N ARG A 974 -0.55 -19.08 14.31
CA ARG A 974 0.72 -19.79 14.44
C ARG A 974 1.87 -18.78 14.58
N PRO A 975 2.69 -18.86 15.65
CA PRO A 975 3.83 -17.98 15.81
C PRO A 975 4.87 -18.18 14.71
N LEU A 976 5.59 -17.13 14.37
CA LEU A 976 6.74 -17.22 13.46
C LEU A 976 7.87 -18.00 14.12
N PRO A 977 8.71 -18.73 13.34
CA PRO A 977 9.97 -19.25 13.83
C PRO A 977 10.83 -18.13 14.42
N ALA A 978 11.45 -18.37 15.56
CA ALA A 978 12.29 -17.38 16.21
C ALA A 978 13.56 -17.08 15.38
N LEU A 979 13.89 -15.80 15.26
CA LEU A 979 15.17 -15.37 14.71
C LEU A 979 16.31 -15.83 15.63
N LYS A 980 17.40 -16.30 15.04
CA LYS A 980 18.62 -16.63 15.80
C LYS A 980 19.29 -15.36 16.33
N GLU A 981 19.93 -15.46 17.50
CA GLU A 981 20.53 -14.32 18.23
C GLU A 981 21.47 -13.47 17.37
N LYS A 982 22.33 -14.09 16.56
CA LYS A 982 23.21 -13.37 15.64
C LYS A 982 22.47 -12.53 14.61
N VAL A 983 21.31 -12.99 14.18
CA VAL A 983 20.52 -12.34 13.13
C VAL A 983 19.70 -11.18 13.71
N LYS A 984 19.07 -11.37 14.87
CA LYS A 984 18.18 -10.34 15.43
C LYS A 984 18.88 -9.07 15.87
N ASN A 985 20.20 -9.16 16.19
CA ASN A 985 21.00 -8.04 16.68
C ASN A 985 21.67 -7.21 15.57
N VAL A 986 21.43 -7.54 14.31
CA VAL A 986 21.94 -6.80 13.15
C VAL A 986 20.83 -6.46 12.18
N MET A 987 21.11 -5.58 11.22
CA MET A 987 20.15 -5.15 10.22
C MET A 987 19.96 -6.21 9.11
N PHE A 988 19.53 -7.44 9.47
CA PHE A 988 19.40 -8.59 8.58
C PHE A 988 18.45 -8.37 7.39
N TYR A 989 17.47 -7.51 7.58
CA TYR A 989 16.46 -7.14 6.58
C TYR A 989 16.99 -6.18 5.49
N CYS A 990 18.21 -5.61 5.66
CA CYS A 990 18.86 -4.70 4.71
C CYS A 990 19.35 -5.34 3.41
#